data_08e26e054c8c5608cffa25d4e5111960
#
_entry.id   08e26e054c8c5608cffa25d4e5111960
#
_cell.length_a   1.000
_cell.length_b   1.000
_cell.length_c   1.000
_cell.angle_alpha   90.00
_cell.angle_beta   90.00
_cell.angle_gamma   90.00
#
_symmetry.space_group_name_H-M   'P 1'
#
loop_
_entity.id
_entity.type
_entity.pdbx_description
1 polymer ?
#
loop_
_entity_poly.entity_id
_entity_poly.type
_entity_poly.pdbx_seq_one_letter_code
_entity_poly.pdbx_strand_id
1 'polypeptide(L)'
;MQGCEVEAIGINYTIHTHKSEHPFKIFSKSAQLDTDQDGKEPEEEAEAVESCSGVRHVLKNVSFQAKPWEILAIVGPSGAGKSSLLEILAGKHSPQSGSVLVNHKPVDKAQFRKLSGYVTQKDTLFPLLTVEETLMFSAKLRLKLSQEELCSRVKSLIKELGLDHVSGTRIGDDRVRGISGGERRRVSIGVEVIHDPKVLILDEPTSGLDSTSALQIIDMLKVMADTRARTIILSIHQPGFRIVKLFNSLLLLANGSVLHHGTAELLGVNLRLLGLELPLHVNLVEFAIESIDTLQQQQKCMPVQVETPRQLPGTMQQKKVDDEAGEIRNGKFTLQQLFQQSKVIDEETIYIGMDFTCDFANSRLRETMILTHRFSKNIFRTKELFACRTIQMLVSGLVVGSIFCNLKDDLDGAYERVGLFAFILTFLLSSSIEALPIFLQEREILMKETSCGSYRVSSYAIANGLVYLPFLLILAILFSVPLYWLVGLHRNFMAFLHFLLLIWLILYTANSVVVCFSALVPNFIVGNSVIAGVIGSFFLFSGYFISKQEIPNYWIFMHYLSLFKYPFEGFLINEFSNSGKCLEYMLGACLKSGEDVLEEEGYGGESNRWKNVGVTVCFILVYRFISYAILRYRCSQRRFGKVTN
;
A
#
# COMPACT_ATOMS: atom_id res chain seq x y z
N MET A 1 0.57 -4.35 35.29
CA MET A 1 0.76 -4.73 33.87
C MET A 1 2.25 -4.72 33.60
N GLN A 2 2.81 -5.84 33.12
CA GLN A 2 4.21 -5.87 32.70
C GLN A 2 4.36 -5.09 31.41
N GLY A 3 5.22 -4.07 31.39
CA GLY A 3 5.62 -3.33 30.20
C GLY A 3 6.55 -4.17 29.32
N CYS A 4 6.77 -3.76 28.08
CA CYS A 4 7.70 -4.40 27.17
C CYS A 4 8.91 -3.51 26.95
N GLU A 5 10.09 -3.97 27.32
CA GLU A 5 11.36 -3.34 27.01
C GLU A 5 11.82 -3.78 25.62
N VAL A 6 12.34 -2.85 24.82
CA VAL A 6 12.86 -3.11 23.47
C VAL A 6 14.34 -2.77 23.44
N GLU A 7 15.17 -3.74 23.07
CA GLU A 7 16.62 -3.57 22.93
C GLU A 7 17.03 -3.85 21.48
N ALA A 8 17.86 -3.00 20.96
CA ALA A 8 18.55 -3.18 19.69
C ALA A 8 20.04 -3.36 19.96
N ILE A 9 20.64 -4.42 19.42
CA ILE A 9 22.04 -4.75 19.67
C ILE A 9 22.77 -4.91 18.33
N GLY A 10 23.75 -4.04 18.07
CA GLY A 10 24.69 -4.15 16.97
C GLY A 10 24.04 -4.16 15.57
N ILE A 11 22.97 -3.40 15.36
CA ILE A 11 22.23 -3.38 14.09
C ILE A 11 23.10 -2.76 12.99
N ASN A 12 23.34 -3.56 11.93
CA ASN A 12 23.96 -3.11 10.68
C ASN A 12 22.97 -3.31 9.52
N TYR A 13 22.86 -2.27 8.69
CA TYR A 13 21.97 -2.30 7.52
C TYR A 13 22.58 -1.58 6.33
N THR A 14 22.62 -2.29 5.18
CA THR A 14 23.14 -1.78 3.92
C THR A 14 22.08 -1.90 2.82
N ILE A 15 22.09 -0.95 1.91
CA ILE A 15 21.27 -0.97 0.70
C ILE A 15 22.21 -1.08 -0.51
N HIS A 16 21.93 -2.05 -1.37
CA HIS A 16 22.59 -2.17 -2.66
C HIS A 16 21.88 -1.23 -3.64
N THR A 17 22.56 -0.15 -4.03
CA THR A 17 22.08 0.71 -5.12
C THR A 17 22.45 0.06 -6.45
N HIS A 18 21.54 -0.74 -7.02
CA HIS A 18 21.62 -1.03 -8.44
C HIS A 18 21.36 0.27 -9.20
N LYS A 19 22.35 0.78 -9.94
CA LYS A 19 22.06 1.74 -11.01
C LYS A 19 21.09 1.04 -11.96
N SER A 20 19.82 1.41 -11.94
CA SER A 20 18.90 1.04 -12.99
C SER A 20 19.41 1.72 -14.26
N GLU A 21 20.05 0.96 -15.12
CA GLU A 21 20.20 1.34 -16.50
C GLU A 21 18.77 1.44 -17.06
N HIS A 22 18.29 2.66 -17.23
CA HIS A 22 17.05 2.91 -17.92
C HIS A 22 17.21 2.42 -19.38
N PRO A 23 16.39 1.47 -19.85
CA PRO A 23 16.47 0.98 -21.24
C PRO A 23 16.09 2.04 -22.28
N PHE A 24 15.82 3.27 -21.88
CA PHE A 24 15.40 4.37 -22.75
C PHE A 24 16.50 5.38 -23.14
N LYS A 25 17.80 5.11 -22.87
CA LYS A 25 18.90 5.99 -23.32
C LYS A 25 19.33 5.80 -24.78
N ILE A 26 18.68 4.90 -25.52
CA ILE A 26 19.03 4.65 -26.95
C ILE A 26 18.44 5.70 -27.91
N PHE A 27 17.47 6.52 -27.50
CA PHE A 27 16.81 7.47 -28.40
C PHE A 27 17.20 8.95 -28.26
N SER A 28 18.22 9.31 -27.46
CA SER A 28 18.63 10.72 -27.31
C SER A 28 20.00 11.09 -27.92
N LYS A 29 20.57 10.24 -28.76
CA LYS A 29 21.90 10.48 -29.39
C LYS A 29 21.86 10.82 -30.88
N SER A 30 20.72 11.19 -31.43
CA SER A 30 20.64 11.57 -32.87
C SER A 30 19.88 12.88 -33.09
N ALA A 31 20.26 13.96 -32.43
CA ALA A 31 19.90 15.32 -32.87
C ALA A 31 20.77 16.34 -32.11
N GLN A 32 22.03 16.46 -32.51
CA GLN A 32 22.80 17.71 -32.45
C GLN A 32 23.89 17.65 -33.53
N LEU A 33 23.58 18.22 -34.65
CA LEU A 33 24.54 18.64 -35.66
C LEU A 33 25.02 20.08 -35.33
N ASP A 34 26.34 20.19 -35.35
CA ASP A 34 27.17 21.35 -35.70
C ASP A 34 26.72 22.78 -35.39
N THR A 35 27.46 23.42 -34.49
CA THR A 35 28.08 24.73 -34.81
C THR A 35 29.32 24.94 -33.95
N ASP A 36 30.39 25.25 -34.65
CA ASP A 36 31.76 25.53 -34.20
C ASP A 36 31.92 26.78 -33.33
N GLN A 37 32.99 26.76 -32.56
CA GLN A 37 34.04 27.76 -32.35
C GLN A 37 34.24 28.28 -30.92
N ASP A 38 35.54 28.16 -30.59
CA ASP A 38 36.38 28.94 -29.66
C ASP A 38 36.41 28.63 -28.16
N GLY A 39 37.42 27.83 -27.82
CA GLY A 39 38.61 28.15 -27.00
C GLY A 39 38.44 28.65 -25.57
N LYS A 40 38.61 27.77 -24.61
CA LYS A 40 39.56 27.86 -23.49
C LYS A 40 39.29 26.75 -22.46
N GLU A 41 40.28 25.89 -22.28
CA GLU A 41 40.37 24.97 -21.14
C GLU A 41 40.64 25.76 -19.86
N PRO A 42 40.09 25.29 -18.73
CA PRO A 42 40.89 25.15 -17.53
C PRO A 42 41.00 23.68 -17.11
N GLU A 43 42.21 23.29 -16.88
CA GLU A 43 42.62 22.07 -16.21
C GLU A 43 41.92 21.99 -14.85
N GLU A 44 41.03 21.03 -14.69
CA GLU A 44 40.57 20.53 -13.40
C GLU A 44 41.04 19.10 -13.20
N GLU A 45 41.82 18.93 -12.14
CA GLU A 45 42.43 17.71 -11.65
C GLU A 45 41.41 16.56 -11.61
N ALA A 46 41.66 15.53 -12.39
CA ALA A 46 40.94 14.27 -12.34
C ALA A 46 41.34 13.49 -11.09
N GLU A 47 40.63 13.71 -9.97
CA GLU A 47 40.57 12.70 -8.91
C GLU A 47 39.88 11.46 -9.46
N ALA A 48 40.64 10.39 -9.59
CA ALA A 48 40.17 9.06 -9.96
C ALA A 48 39.23 8.54 -8.88
N VAL A 49 37.91 8.73 -9.08
CA VAL A 49 36.88 8.04 -8.29
C VAL A 49 36.76 6.62 -8.82
N GLU A 50 37.40 5.69 -8.15
CA GLU A 50 37.19 4.26 -8.31
C GLU A 50 35.70 3.93 -8.28
N SER A 51 35.19 3.36 -9.37
CA SER A 51 33.84 2.86 -9.50
C SER A 51 33.64 1.58 -8.69
N CYS A 52 33.45 1.71 -7.38
CA CYS A 52 32.99 0.60 -6.54
C CYS A 52 31.48 0.46 -6.67
N SER A 53 31.02 -0.76 -6.93
CA SER A 53 29.61 -1.22 -6.85
C SER A 53 28.92 -0.64 -5.60
N GLY A 54 27.87 0.19 -5.80
CA GLY A 54 27.33 1.06 -4.76
C GLY A 54 26.61 0.33 -3.63
N VAL A 55 27.35 -0.14 -2.63
CA VAL A 55 26.81 -0.57 -1.34
C VAL A 55 26.77 0.66 -0.42
N ARG A 56 25.57 1.15 -0.09
CA ARG A 56 25.40 2.25 0.88
C ARG A 56 25.12 1.68 2.26
N HIS A 57 26.02 1.89 3.19
CA HIS A 57 25.80 1.59 4.62
C HIS A 57 24.83 2.61 5.22
N VAL A 58 23.65 2.17 5.62
CA VAL A 58 22.60 3.03 6.22
C VAL A 58 22.68 3.04 7.73
N LEU A 59 22.93 1.88 8.36
CA LEU A 59 23.12 1.75 9.81
C LEU A 59 24.43 1.02 10.09
N LYS A 60 25.17 1.47 11.12
CA LYS A 60 26.47 0.97 11.50
C LYS A 60 26.50 0.73 12.99
N ASN A 61 26.44 -0.54 13.40
CA ASN A 61 26.57 -0.98 14.80
C ASN A 61 25.65 -0.20 15.78
N VAL A 62 24.37 -0.03 15.41
CA VAL A 62 23.39 0.72 16.22
C VAL A 62 22.92 -0.14 17.38
N SER A 63 23.11 0.36 18.63
CA SER A 63 22.66 -0.28 19.86
C SER A 63 21.98 0.74 20.76
N PHE A 64 20.81 0.38 21.30
CA PHE A 64 20.05 1.20 22.25
C PHE A 64 18.99 0.37 22.99
N GLN A 65 18.43 0.95 24.04
CA GLN A 65 17.40 0.36 24.88
C GLN A 65 16.25 1.35 25.05
N ALA A 66 15.01 0.89 24.88
CA ALA A 66 13.79 1.64 25.12
C ALA A 66 12.98 0.96 26.22
N LYS A 67 12.74 1.66 27.31
CA LYS A 67 12.08 1.13 28.52
C LYS A 67 10.56 1.29 28.48
N PRO A 68 9.81 0.43 29.18
CA PRO A 68 8.38 0.64 29.35
C PRO A 68 8.10 1.97 30.09
N TRP A 69 6.92 2.56 29.84
CA TRP A 69 6.48 3.87 30.36
C TRP A 69 7.25 5.08 29.79
N GLU A 70 8.11 4.86 28.79
CA GLU A 70 8.96 5.90 28.25
C GLU A 70 8.67 6.19 26.79
N ILE A 71 8.94 7.46 26.42
CA ILE A 71 9.06 7.90 25.05
C ILE A 71 10.54 8.02 24.71
N LEU A 72 11.03 7.18 23.79
CA LEU A 72 12.34 7.31 23.16
C LEU A 72 12.18 8.06 21.84
N ALA A 73 12.80 9.23 21.72
CA ALA A 73 12.81 10.03 20.51
C ALA A 73 14.13 9.84 19.74
N ILE A 74 14.04 9.38 18.50
CA ILE A 74 15.16 9.25 17.57
C ILE A 74 15.28 10.55 16.78
N VAL A 75 16.36 11.27 16.98
CA VAL A 75 16.65 12.57 16.35
C VAL A 75 17.92 12.49 15.49
N GLY A 76 18.04 13.39 14.53
CA GLY A 76 19.20 13.46 13.65
C GLY A 76 18.87 14.06 12.29
N PRO A 77 19.86 14.35 11.46
CA PRO A 77 19.66 14.97 10.14
C PRO A 77 18.89 14.06 9.17
N SER A 78 18.43 14.64 8.06
CA SER A 78 17.82 13.87 6.98
C SER A 78 18.84 12.87 6.42
N GLY A 79 18.39 11.63 6.16
CA GLY A 79 19.27 10.57 5.65
C GLY A 79 20.16 9.88 6.71
N ALA A 80 20.05 10.22 8.00
CA ALA A 80 20.79 9.57 9.08
C ALA A 80 20.43 8.10 9.33
N GLY A 81 19.32 7.60 8.74
CA GLY A 81 18.87 6.22 8.89
C GLY A 81 17.70 6.02 9.86
N LYS A 82 17.06 7.11 10.36
CA LYS A 82 15.95 7.06 11.36
C LYS A 82 14.80 6.14 10.93
N SER A 83 14.21 6.40 9.76
CA SER A 83 13.08 5.58 9.25
C SER A 83 13.49 4.13 8.98
N SER A 84 14.70 3.89 8.46
CA SER A 84 15.23 2.53 8.27
C SER A 84 15.38 1.78 9.60
N LEU A 85 15.83 2.46 10.65
CA LEU A 85 15.90 1.88 11.99
C LEU A 85 14.53 1.52 12.53
N LEU A 86 13.53 2.43 12.41
CA LEU A 86 12.15 2.15 12.82
C LEU A 86 11.52 1.00 12.02
N GLU A 87 11.79 0.88 10.73
CA GLU A 87 11.30 -0.22 9.90
C GLU A 87 11.92 -1.58 10.26
N ILE A 88 13.20 -1.59 10.67
CA ILE A 88 13.86 -2.78 11.21
C ILE A 88 13.23 -3.17 12.55
N LEU A 89 13.03 -2.22 13.47
CA LEU A 89 12.34 -2.45 14.73
C LEU A 89 10.92 -2.97 14.52
N ALA A 90 10.18 -2.43 13.56
CA ALA A 90 8.85 -2.91 13.19
C ALA A 90 8.83 -4.29 12.49
N GLY A 91 10.00 -4.89 12.27
CA GLY A 91 10.13 -6.17 11.58
C GLY A 91 9.82 -6.15 10.10
N LYS A 92 9.82 -4.97 9.46
CA LYS A 92 9.61 -4.80 8.01
C LYS A 92 10.86 -5.14 7.22
N HIS A 93 12.02 -4.76 7.72
CA HIS A 93 13.33 -5.08 7.15
C HIS A 93 14.12 -5.99 8.08
N SER A 94 14.97 -6.84 7.50
CA SER A 94 15.94 -7.63 8.27
C SER A 94 17.29 -6.92 8.23
N PRO A 95 17.93 -6.68 9.37
CA PRO A 95 19.31 -6.20 9.38
C PRO A 95 20.24 -7.30 8.84
N GLN A 96 21.40 -6.92 8.31
CA GLN A 96 22.45 -7.88 7.91
C GLN A 96 23.10 -8.53 9.13
N SER A 97 23.28 -7.77 10.21
CA SER A 97 23.76 -8.28 11.49
C SER A 97 23.13 -7.50 12.64
N GLY A 98 23.20 -8.07 13.83
CA GLY A 98 22.54 -7.56 15.02
C GLY A 98 21.19 -8.19 15.29
N SER A 99 20.60 -7.89 16.43
CA SER A 99 19.35 -8.47 16.89
C SER A 99 18.47 -7.45 17.59
N VAL A 100 17.16 -7.67 17.54
CA VAL A 100 16.16 -6.94 18.32
C VAL A 100 15.60 -7.89 19.36
N LEU A 101 15.67 -7.49 20.63
CA LEU A 101 15.19 -8.24 21.77
C LEU A 101 13.99 -7.53 22.39
N VAL A 102 13.07 -8.30 22.95
CA VAL A 102 11.97 -7.77 23.79
C VAL A 102 12.02 -8.47 25.13
N ASN A 103 12.15 -7.71 26.20
CA ASN A 103 12.37 -8.23 27.56
C ASN A 103 13.54 -9.24 27.59
N HIS A 104 14.67 -8.87 26.97
CA HIS A 104 15.92 -9.67 26.88
C HIS A 104 15.79 -10.98 26.08
N LYS A 105 14.66 -11.22 25.39
CA LYS A 105 14.45 -12.41 24.59
C LYS A 105 14.37 -12.07 23.10
N PRO A 106 15.00 -12.86 22.22
CA PRO A 106 14.82 -12.69 20.80
C PRO A 106 13.37 -12.99 20.41
N VAL A 107 12.72 -12.10 19.71
CA VAL A 107 11.31 -12.23 19.33
C VAL A 107 11.20 -12.44 17.83
N ASP A 108 10.42 -13.46 17.43
CA ASP A 108 10.09 -13.64 16.02
C ASP A 108 9.29 -12.45 15.48
N LYS A 109 9.55 -12.09 14.23
CA LYS A 109 8.90 -10.96 13.53
C LYS A 109 7.37 -11.04 13.58
N ALA A 110 6.80 -12.24 13.53
CA ALA A 110 5.35 -12.43 13.57
C ALA A 110 4.78 -12.14 14.96
N GLN A 111 5.50 -12.53 16.01
CA GLN A 111 5.14 -12.24 17.41
C GLN A 111 5.26 -10.74 17.70
N PHE A 112 6.36 -10.13 17.24
CA PHE A 112 6.59 -8.69 17.46
C PHE A 112 5.48 -7.83 16.84
N ARG A 113 4.99 -8.17 15.65
CA ARG A 113 3.88 -7.46 15.01
C ARG A 113 2.56 -7.51 15.78
N LYS A 114 2.33 -8.55 16.55
CA LYS A 114 1.14 -8.64 17.45
C LYS A 114 1.29 -7.76 18.69
N LEU A 115 2.52 -7.58 19.15
CA LEU A 115 2.84 -6.77 20.34
C LEU A 115 3.05 -5.30 20.00
N SER A 116 3.31 -4.97 18.74
CA SER A 116 3.67 -3.61 18.29
C SER A 116 2.62 -3.00 17.36
N GLY A 117 2.55 -1.68 17.37
CA GLY A 117 1.86 -0.86 16.37
C GLY A 117 2.89 -0.02 15.62
N TYR A 118 2.75 0.10 14.31
CA TYR A 118 3.65 0.92 13.48
C TYR A 118 2.87 1.95 12.69
N VAL A 119 3.09 3.22 13.02
CA VAL A 119 2.49 4.38 12.35
C VAL A 119 3.48 4.93 11.33
N THR A 120 3.15 4.84 10.05
CA THR A 120 3.96 5.36 8.94
C THR A 120 3.92 6.88 8.85
N GLN A 121 4.91 7.51 8.21
CA GLN A 121 4.94 8.95 7.98
C GLN A 121 3.70 9.46 7.22
N LYS A 122 3.26 8.76 6.17
CA LYS A 122 2.06 9.09 5.41
C LYS A 122 0.80 8.47 6.02
N ASP A 123 -0.26 9.28 6.16
CA ASP A 123 -1.56 8.82 6.64
C ASP A 123 -2.37 8.23 5.48
N THR A 124 -2.34 6.90 5.35
CA THR A 124 -3.11 6.16 4.34
C THR A 124 -4.42 5.67 4.95
N LEU A 125 -5.49 6.45 4.78
CA LEU A 125 -6.83 6.20 5.32
C LEU A 125 -7.88 6.37 4.20
N PHE A 126 -9.07 5.79 4.37
CA PHE A 126 -10.19 6.01 3.47
C PHE A 126 -10.81 7.40 3.72
N PRO A 127 -10.75 8.34 2.76
CA PRO A 127 -11.15 9.72 3.00
C PRO A 127 -12.65 9.92 3.23
N LEU A 128 -13.47 9.03 2.69
CA LEU A 128 -14.93 9.13 2.73
C LEU A 128 -15.58 8.48 3.96
N LEU A 129 -14.81 7.74 4.75
CA LEU A 129 -15.24 7.18 6.01
C LEU A 129 -15.16 8.24 7.11
N THR A 130 -16.04 8.13 8.12
CA THR A 130 -15.95 8.97 9.32
C THR A 130 -14.87 8.44 10.26
N VAL A 131 -14.48 9.25 11.25
CA VAL A 131 -13.51 8.86 12.29
C VAL A 131 -13.98 7.60 13.01
N GLU A 132 -15.23 7.60 13.49
CA GLU A 132 -15.81 6.45 14.19
C GLU A 132 -15.87 5.20 13.30
N GLU A 133 -16.30 5.32 12.05
CA GLU A 133 -16.36 4.20 11.11
C GLU A 133 -14.99 3.60 10.85
N THR A 134 -13.96 4.42 10.66
CA THR A 134 -12.60 3.98 10.40
C THR A 134 -12.05 3.17 11.57
N LEU A 135 -12.22 3.66 12.79
CA LEU A 135 -11.80 2.97 13.99
C LEU A 135 -12.65 1.70 14.22
N MET A 136 -13.96 1.74 13.95
CA MET A 136 -14.84 0.60 14.06
C MET A 136 -14.48 -0.53 13.08
N PHE A 137 -14.21 -0.21 11.80
CA PHE A 137 -13.76 -1.22 10.84
C PHE A 137 -12.41 -1.81 11.22
N SER A 138 -11.47 -0.99 11.71
CA SER A 138 -10.19 -1.47 12.21
C SER A 138 -10.37 -2.38 13.42
N ALA A 139 -11.25 -2.02 14.36
CA ALA A 139 -11.58 -2.86 15.52
C ALA A 139 -12.20 -4.20 15.11
N LYS A 140 -13.20 -4.19 14.20
CA LYS A 140 -13.85 -5.40 13.69
C LYS A 140 -12.89 -6.36 13.00
N LEU A 141 -11.86 -5.83 12.30
CA LEU A 141 -10.88 -6.66 11.59
C LEU A 141 -9.80 -7.23 12.50
N ARG A 142 -9.42 -6.51 13.58
CA ARG A 142 -8.28 -6.88 14.45
C ARG A 142 -8.67 -7.54 15.77
N LEU A 143 -9.93 -7.36 16.24
CA LEU A 143 -10.37 -7.83 17.54
C LEU A 143 -11.44 -8.93 17.43
N LYS A 144 -11.37 -9.90 18.33
CA LYS A 144 -12.38 -10.96 18.52
C LYS A 144 -13.30 -10.61 19.71
N LEU A 145 -14.09 -9.55 19.57
CA LEU A 145 -14.99 -9.05 20.61
C LEU A 145 -16.44 -9.03 20.10
N SER A 146 -17.39 -8.96 21.05
CA SER A 146 -18.79 -8.73 20.73
C SER A 146 -19.01 -7.33 20.15
N GLN A 147 -20.16 -7.10 19.52
CA GLN A 147 -20.45 -5.79 18.91
C GLN A 147 -20.52 -4.66 19.97
N GLU A 148 -21.03 -4.97 21.18
CA GLU A 148 -21.13 -4.01 22.29
C GLU A 148 -19.76 -3.63 22.84
N GLU A 149 -18.90 -4.61 23.05
CA GLU A 149 -17.51 -4.40 23.49
C GLU A 149 -16.69 -3.62 22.46
N LEU A 150 -16.88 -3.89 21.15
CA LEU A 150 -16.26 -3.14 20.09
C LEU A 150 -16.70 -1.66 20.11
N CYS A 151 -18.00 -1.40 20.26
CA CYS A 151 -18.54 -0.04 20.39
C CYS A 151 -17.97 0.70 21.62
N SER A 152 -17.93 0.04 22.77
CA SER A 152 -17.35 0.58 23.99
C SER A 152 -15.85 0.90 23.81
N ARG A 153 -15.09 -0.04 23.23
CA ARG A 153 -13.65 0.12 22.96
C ARG A 153 -13.36 1.29 22.01
N VAL A 154 -14.14 1.41 20.92
CA VAL A 154 -13.99 2.50 19.95
C VAL A 154 -14.32 3.84 20.59
N LYS A 155 -15.42 3.96 21.34
CA LYS A 155 -15.78 5.19 22.04
C LYS A 155 -14.72 5.60 23.06
N SER A 156 -14.23 4.67 23.87
CA SER A 156 -13.13 4.93 24.80
C SER A 156 -11.88 5.42 24.10
N LEU A 157 -11.51 4.82 22.96
CA LEU A 157 -10.36 5.25 22.18
C LEU A 157 -10.54 6.61 21.55
N ILE A 158 -11.72 6.93 21.01
CA ILE A 158 -12.03 8.28 20.45
C ILE A 158 -11.82 9.35 21.53
N LYS A 159 -12.28 9.10 22.76
CA LYS A 159 -12.07 9.99 23.90
C LYS A 159 -10.58 10.11 24.29
N GLU A 160 -9.85 8.99 24.30
CA GLU A 160 -8.40 8.94 24.59
C GLU A 160 -7.60 9.76 23.56
N LEU A 161 -8.04 9.77 22.30
CA LEU A 161 -7.45 10.54 21.20
C LEU A 161 -7.90 12.02 21.16
N GLY A 162 -8.90 12.42 21.98
CA GLY A 162 -9.49 13.76 21.94
C GLY A 162 -10.23 14.07 20.63
N LEU A 163 -10.93 13.08 20.06
CA LEU A 163 -11.60 13.17 18.76
C LEU A 163 -13.14 13.13 18.88
N ASP A 164 -13.71 13.29 20.09
CA ASP A 164 -15.15 13.20 20.32
C ASP A 164 -15.94 14.18 19.44
N HIS A 165 -15.45 15.43 19.33
CA HIS A 165 -16.09 16.51 18.58
C HIS A 165 -16.14 16.28 17.06
N VAL A 166 -15.29 15.39 16.50
CA VAL A 166 -15.20 15.06 15.08
C VAL A 166 -15.53 13.61 14.75
N SER A 167 -16.03 12.84 15.71
CA SER A 167 -16.29 11.40 15.56
C SER A 167 -17.17 11.05 14.36
N GLY A 168 -18.18 11.85 14.06
CA GLY A 168 -19.08 11.72 12.91
C GLY A 168 -18.59 12.42 11.63
N THR A 169 -17.46 13.13 11.68
CA THR A 169 -16.93 13.87 10.53
C THR A 169 -16.09 12.93 9.63
N ARG A 170 -16.12 13.15 8.31
CA ARG A 170 -15.29 12.40 7.35
C ARG A 170 -13.82 12.73 7.53
N ILE A 171 -12.94 11.74 7.29
CA ILE A 171 -11.49 11.94 7.38
C ILE A 171 -11.01 12.96 6.36
N GLY A 172 -11.47 12.86 5.11
CA GLY A 172 -11.05 13.73 4.03
C GLY A 172 -9.61 13.45 3.53
N ASP A 173 -9.29 14.06 2.41
CA ASP A 173 -7.95 14.13 1.81
C ASP A 173 -7.76 15.49 1.15
N ASP A 174 -6.75 15.63 0.27
CA ASP A 174 -6.47 16.90 -0.43
C ASP A 174 -7.61 17.34 -1.39
N ARG A 175 -8.51 16.41 -1.76
CA ARG A 175 -9.65 16.63 -2.67
C ARG A 175 -10.98 16.73 -1.94
N VAL A 176 -11.12 15.98 -0.85
CA VAL A 176 -12.36 15.89 -0.06
C VAL A 176 -12.15 16.57 1.27
N ARG A 177 -12.97 17.60 1.56
CA ARG A 177 -12.94 18.30 2.85
C ARG A 177 -13.27 17.33 3.99
N GLY A 178 -12.46 17.34 5.04
CA GLY A 178 -12.61 16.49 6.22
C GLY A 178 -12.05 17.13 7.46
N ILE A 179 -11.52 16.30 8.35
CA ILE A 179 -10.87 16.70 9.60
C ILE A 179 -9.51 17.37 9.33
N SER A 180 -8.98 18.07 10.34
CA SER A 180 -7.65 18.71 10.28
C SER A 180 -6.51 17.68 10.14
N GLY A 181 -5.31 18.14 9.72
CA GLY A 181 -4.12 17.29 9.59
C GLY A 181 -3.74 16.63 10.92
N GLY A 182 -3.78 17.38 12.03
CA GLY A 182 -3.51 16.86 13.36
C GLY A 182 -4.53 15.82 13.84
N GLU A 183 -5.83 16.04 13.55
CA GLU A 183 -6.87 15.05 13.84
C GLU A 183 -6.72 13.80 12.98
N ARG A 184 -6.38 13.94 11.68
CA ARG A 184 -6.11 12.82 10.78
C ARG A 184 -4.95 11.98 11.27
N ARG A 185 -3.89 12.62 11.75
CA ARG A 185 -2.75 11.93 12.37
C ARG A 185 -3.14 11.16 13.62
N ARG A 186 -3.97 11.73 14.49
CA ARG A 186 -4.51 11.05 15.68
C ARG A 186 -5.39 9.84 15.31
N VAL A 187 -6.20 9.93 14.24
CA VAL A 187 -6.94 8.76 13.71
C VAL A 187 -5.99 7.67 13.21
N SER A 188 -4.92 8.04 12.47
CA SER A 188 -3.92 7.09 12.00
C SER A 188 -3.22 6.36 13.14
N ILE A 189 -2.90 7.07 14.23
CA ILE A 189 -2.39 6.48 15.47
C ILE A 189 -3.44 5.56 16.10
N GLY A 190 -4.70 6.00 16.17
CA GLY A 190 -5.81 5.24 16.73
C GLY A 190 -6.05 3.89 16.04
N VAL A 191 -5.92 3.84 14.70
CA VAL A 191 -6.00 2.61 13.92
C VAL A 191 -4.93 1.59 14.37
N GLU A 192 -3.73 2.05 14.71
CA GLU A 192 -2.65 1.17 15.18
C GLU A 192 -2.74 0.87 16.69
N VAL A 193 -3.41 1.71 17.47
CA VAL A 193 -3.57 1.55 18.93
C VAL A 193 -4.80 0.69 19.31
N ILE A 194 -5.75 0.47 18.38
CA ILE A 194 -7.02 -0.20 18.65
C ILE A 194 -6.86 -1.60 19.28
N HIS A 195 -5.81 -2.34 18.89
CA HIS A 195 -5.52 -3.69 19.39
C HIS A 195 -4.67 -3.71 20.68
N ASP A 196 -4.46 -2.54 21.31
CA ASP A 196 -3.71 -2.33 22.56
C ASP A 196 -2.25 -2.83 22.52
N PRO A 197 -1.43 -2.36 21.55
CA PRO A 197 -0.03 -2.77 21.44
C PRO A 197 0.76 -2.32 22.66
N LYS A 198 1.75 -3.14 23.08
CA LYS A 198 2.67 -2.80 24.17
C LYS A 198 3.81 -1.90 23.71
N VAL A 199 4.18 -1.99 22.44
CA VAL A 199 5.20 -1.16 21.79
C VAL A 199 4.54 -0.37 20.69
N LEU A 200 4.75 0.94 20.65
CA LEU A 200 4.26 1.82 19.59
C LEU A 200 5.42 2.51 18.90
N ILE A 201 5.56 2.27 17.61
CA ILE A 201 6.63 2.83 16.78
C ILE A 201 5.99 3.85 15.81
N LEU A 202 6.50 5.09 15.80
CA LEU A 202 5.95 6.16 14.96
C LEU A 202 7.07 6.81 14.13
N ASP A 203 6.83 6.86 12.83
CA ASP A 203 7.75 7.55 11.91
C ASP A 203 7.23 8.96 11.64
N GLU A 204 7.99 9.96 12.13
CA GLU A 204 7.71 11.40 12.03
C GLU A 204 6.23 11.78 12.31
N PRO A 205 5.71 11.51 13.53
CA PRO A 205 4.29 11.73 13.83
C PRO A 205 3.86 13.21 13.79
N THR A 206 4.78 14.14 13.76
CA THR A 206 4.53 15.59 13.78
C THR A 206 4.86 16.30 12.46
N SER A 207 5.32 15.57 11.45
CA SER A 207 5.69 16.14 10.15
C SER A 207 4.50 16.78 9.44
N GLY A 208 4.66 18.00 8.92
CA GLY A 208 3.62 18.75 8.22
C GLY A 208 2.50 19.31 9.10
N LEU A 209 2.68 19.33 10.42
CA LEU A 209 1.72 19.87 11.37
C LEU A 209 2.21 21.20 11.96
N ASP A 210 1.26 22.02 12.39
CA ASP A 210 1.54 23.20 13.18
C ASP A 210 2.05 22.85 14.59
N SER A 211 2.76 23.78 15.23
CA SER A 211 3.40 23.55 16.52
C SER A 211 2.43 23.14 17.64
N THR A 212 1.18 23.65 17.59
CA THR A 212 0.15 23.31 18.57
C THR A 212 -0.35 21.88 18.40
N SER A 213 -0.68 21.49 17.18
CA SER A 213 -1.10 20.12 16.86
C SER A 213 0.02 19.10 17.12
N ALA A 214 1.27 19.46 16.80
CA ALA A 214 2.43 18.64 17.10
C ALA A 214 2.58 18.39 18.60
N LEU A 215 2.48 19.44 19.41
CA LEU A 215 2.56 19.33 20.87
C LEU A 215 1.42 18.46 21.43
N GLN A 216 0.17 18.65 20.95
CA GLN A 216 -0.98 17.84 21.37
C GLN A 216 -0.79 16.35 21.09
N ILE A 217 -0.18 15.99 19.96
CA ILE A 217 0.09 14.59 19.61
C ILE A 217 1.12 13.99 20.57
N ILE A 218 2.22 14.69 20.85
CA ILE A 218 3.26 14.18 21.74
C ILE A 218 2.75 14.08 23.18
N ASP A 219 1.96 15.07 23.64
CA ASP A 219 1.31 15.02 24.96
C ASP A 219 0.34 13.84 25.10
N MET A 220 -0.52 13.62 24.11
CA MET A 220 -1.38 12.43 24.01
C MET A 220 -0.56 11.12 24.07
N LEU A 221 0.55 11.02 23.34
CA LEU A 221 1.43 9.86 23.38
C LEU A 221 2.06 9.68 24.77
N LYS A 222 2.44 10.78 25.43
CA LYS A 222 2.97 10.72 26.81
C LYS A 222 1.95 10.16 27.78
N VAL A 223 0.71 10.65 27.73
CA VAL A 223 -0.38 10.11 28.54
C VAL A 223 -0.60 8.62 28.25
N MET A 224 -0.53 8.20 26.98
CA MET A 224 -0.67 6.78 26.62
C MET A 224 0.49 5.92 27.14
N ALA A 225 1.73 6.43 27.17
CA ALA A 225 2.87 5.73 27.75
C ALA A 225 2.67 5.53 29.25
N ASP A 226 2.35 6.61 29.96
CA ASP A 226 2.21 6.66 31.41
C ASP A 226 1.02 5.85 31.95
N THR A 227 -0.11 5.80 31.21
CA THR A 227 -1.33 5.10 31.69
C THR A 227 -1.33 3.61 31.42
N ARG A 228 -0.69 3.13 30.35
CA ARG A 228 -0.80 1.75 29.89
C ARG A 228 0.52 0.97 29.84
N ALA A 229 1.59 1.47 30.44
CA ALA A 229 2.94 0.88 30.42
C ALA A 229 3.45 0.59 29.00
N ARG A 230 3.14 1.48 28.05
CA ARG A 230 3.58 1.34 26.67
C ARG A 230 4.98 1.89 26.49
N THR A 231 5.76 1.21 25.68
CA THR A 231 7.04 1.72 25.17
C THR A 231 6.78 2.43 23.86
N ILE A 232 7.09 3.71 23.78
CA ILE A 232 6.89 4.52 22.58
C ILE A 232 8.24 4.89 21.98
N ILE A 233 8.46 4.52 20.72
CA ILE A 233 9.66 4.85 19.96
C ILE A 233 9.24 5.69 18.78
N LEU A 234 9.73 6.90 18.65
CA LEU A 234 9.36 7.78 17.54
C LEU A 234 10.58 8.44 16.90
N SER A 235 10.52 8.65 15.58
CA SER A 235 11.42 9.56 14.90
C SER A 235 10.84 10.96 14.89
N ILE A 236 11.67 11.97 15.02
CA ILE A 236 11.23 13.35 14.92
C ILE A 236 12.33 14.20 14.24
N HIS A 237 11.89 15.11 13.38
CA HIS A 237 12.75 16.07 12.72
C HIS A 237 12.56 17.43 13.41
N GLN A 238 13.61 18.03 13.93
CA GLN A 238 13.60 19.36 14.58
C GLN A 238 12.45 19.56 15.60
N PRO A 239 12.45 18.85 16.75
CA PRO A 239 11.42 19.02 17.77
C PRO A 239 11.53 20.40 18.44
N GLY A 240 10.42 21.09 18.60
CA GLY A 240 10.39 22.35 19.36
C GLY A 240 10.77 22.14 20.84
N PHE A 241 11.23 23.21 21.51
CA PHE A 241 11.69 23.16 22.90
C PHE A 241 10.68 22.52 23.88
N ARG A 242 9.37 22.79 23.72
CA ARG A 242 8.32 22.20 24.56
C ARG A 242 8.20 20.70 24.37
N ILE A 243 8.38 20.21 23.14
CA ILE A 243 8.27 18.80 22.77
C ILE A 243 9.46 18.02 23.35
N VAL A 244 10.69 18.57 23.31
CA VAL A 244 11.88 17.92 23.86
C VAL A 244 11.74 17.59 25.34
N LYS A 245 11.05 18.45 26.12
CA LYS A 245 10.80 18.24 27.55
C LYS A 245 9.88 17.05 27.86
N LEU A 246 9.07 16.60 26.90
CA LEU A 246 8.16 15.46 27.07
C LEU A 246 8.85 14.11 26.84
N PHE A 247 10.03 14.10 26.23
CA PHE A 247 10.79 12.90 25.98
C PHE A 247 11.53 12.43 27.23
N ASN A 248 11.44 11.14 27.49
CA ASN A 248 12.20 10.51 28.58
C ASN A 248 13.63 10.22 28.15
N SER A 249 13.83 9.82 26.90
CA SER A 249 15.12 9.43 26.34
C SER A 249 15.25 9.91 24.90
N LEU A 250 16.47 10.30 24.53
CA LEU A 250 16.86 10.75 23.19
C LEU A 250 17.92 9.82 22.61
N LEU A 251 17.75 9.47 21.34
CA LEU A 251 18.75 8.76 20.54
C LEU A 251 19.20 9.68 19.39
N LEU A 252 20.40 10.24 19.46
CA LEU A 252 20.97 11.04 18.39
C LEU A 252 21.67 10.13 17.38
N LEU A 253 21.12 10.07 16.17
CA LEU A 253 21.62 9.25 15.07
C LEU A 253 22.22 10.13 13.97
N ALA A 254 23.45 9.85 13.57
CA ALA A 254 24.10 10.55 12.47
C ALA A 254 24.97 9.59 11.65
N ASN A 255 24.92 9.71 10.32
CA ASN A 255 25.65 8.87 9.37
C ASN A 255 25.53 7.35 9.65
N GLY A 256 24.36 6.95 10.17
CA GLY A 256 24.07 5.55 10.52
C GLY A 256 24.63 5.09 11.87
N SER A 257 25.26 5.95 12.66
CA SER A 257 25.84 5.63 13.97
C SER A 257 25.15 6.39 15.09
N VAL A 258 25.10 5.80 16.29
CA VAL A 258 24.57 6.45 17.50
C VAL A 258 25.64 7.35 18.10
N LEU A 259 25.35 8.64 18.23
CA LEU A 259 26.22 9.62 18.86
C LEU A 259 25.88 9.84 20.34
N HIS A 260 24.58 9.74 20.68
CA HIS A 260 24.11 9.88 22.06
C HIS A 260 22.90 8.99 22.29
N HIS A 261 22.84 8.39 23.49
CA HIS A 261 21.66 7.69 24.00
C HIS A 261 21.50 8.02 25.50
N GLY A 262 20.41 8.67 25.86
CA GLY A 262 20.11 9.05 27.24
C GLY A 262 19.12 10.21 27.34
N THR A 263 19.05 10.85 28.49
CA THR A 263 18.18 12.01 28.71
C THR A 263 18.69 13.26 28.00
N ALA A 264 17.79 14.23 27.76
CA ALA A 264 18.17 15.52 27.19
C ALA A 264 19.19 16.26 28.08
N GLU A 265 19.09 16.11 29.39
CA GLU A 265 20.05 16.72 30.35
C GLU A 265 21.45 16.13 30.18
N LEU A 266 21.55 14.80 30.02
CA LEU A 266 22.83 14.12 29.78
C LEU A 266 23.47 14.57 28.45
N LEU A 267 22.65 14.78 27.40
CA LEU A 267 23.11 15.33 26.13
C LEU A 267 23.72 16.73 26.35
N GLY A 268 23.07 17.58 27.13
CA GLY A 268 23.57 18.91 27.44
C GLY A 268 24.91 18.89 28.24
N VAL A 269 25.05 17.95 29.17
CA VAL A 269 26.31 17.74 29.90
C VAL A 269 27.40 17.28 28.95
N ASN A 270 27.13 16.32 28.08
CA ASN A 270 28.11 15.82 27.12
C ASN A 270 28.60 16.92 26.16
N LEU A 271 27.68 17.77 25.65
CA LEU A 271 28.05 18.90 24.79
C LEU A 271 28.99 19.90 25.53
N ARG A 272 28.69 20.22 26.79
CA ARG A 272 29.56 21.10 27.60
C ARG A 272 30.93 20.48 27.85
N LEU A 273 31.01 19.18 28.14
CA LEU A 273 32.28 18.46 28.32
C LEU A 273 33.17 18.52 27.06
N LEU A 274 32.53 18.67 25.90
CA LEU A 274 33.17 18.79 24.59
C LEU A 274 33.54 20.25 24.25
N GLY A 275 33.34 21.20 25.19
CA GLY A 275 33.58 22.62 24.97
C GLY A 275 32.53 23.33 24.12
N LEU A 276 31.40 22.69 23.86
CA LEU A 276 30.30 23.26 23.11
C LEU A 276 29.27 23.87 24.07
N GLU A 277 29.29 25.18 24.21
CA GLU A 277 28.33 25.92 25.03
C GLU A 277 27.04 26.17 24.24
N LEU A 278 25.90 25.79 24.84
CA LEU A 278 24.59 26.02 24.25
C LEU A 278 24.28 27.51 24.18
N PRO A 279 24.09 28.13 23.00
CA PRO A 279 23.70 29.53 22.88
C PRO A 279 22.34 29.81 23.51
N LEU A 280 22.17 31.05 24.04
CA LEU A 280 20.88 31.49 24.55
C LEU A 280 19.80 31.41 23.46
N HIS A 281 18.63 30.82 23.79
CA HIS A 281 17.48 30.66 22.92
C HIS A 281 17.57 29.58 21.83
N VAL A 282 18.67 28.80 21.76
CA VAL A 282 18.79 27.68 20.83
C VAL A 282 18.29 26.38 21.49
N ASN A 283 17.58 25.56 20.72
CA ASN A 283 17.11 24.25 21.17
C ASN A 283 18.30 23.28 21.29
N LEU A 284 18.43 22.58 22.42
CA LEU A 284 19.50 21.62 22.69
C LEU A 284 19.65 20.56 21.57
N VAL A 285 18.53 20.03 21.06
CA VAL A 285 18.55 19.00 20.01
C VAL A 285 18.99 19.60 18.67
N GLU A 286 18.54 20.80 18.35
CA GLU A 286 18.95 21.52 17.14
C GLU A 286 20.44 21.83 17.16
N PHE A 287 20.95 22.37 18.28
CA PHE A 287 22.37 22.62 18.48
C PHE A 287 23.22 21.34 18.41
N ALA A 288 22.73 20.23 18.98
CA ALA A 288 23.40 18.94 18.88
C ALA A 288 23.45 18.40 17.42
N ILE A 289 22.40 18.65 16.61
CA ILE A 289 22.38 18.29 15.18
C ILE A 289 23.35 19.16 14.38
N GLU A 290 23.47 20.46 14.68
CA GLU A 290 24.42 21.36 14.02
C GLU A 290 25.87 21.01 14.39
N SER A 291 26.12 20.50 15.60
CA SER A 291 27.43 20.13 16.10
C SER A 291 27.86 18.69 15.79
N ILE A 292 27.16 17.99 14.91
CA ILE A 292 27.40 16.55 14.61
C ILE A 292 28.83 16.27 14.16
N ASP A 293 29.40 17.10 13.30
CA ASP A 293 30.75 16.90 12.76
C ASP A 293 31.81 16.92 13.89
N THR A 294 31.66 17.84 14.85
CA THR A 294 32.51 17.89 16.03
C THR A 294 32.34 16.68 16.93
N LEU A 295 31.09 16.24 17.15
CA LEU A 295 30.79 15.04 17.94
C LEU A 295 31.36 13.77 17.30
N GLN A 296 31.32 13.64 15.98
CA GLN A 296 31.90 12.51 15.26
C GLN A 296 33.44 12.47 15.27
N GLN A 297 34.06 13.61 15.13
CA GLN A 297 35.54 13.71 15.20
C GLN A 297 36.06 13.25 16.56
N GLN A 298 35.40 13.62 17.64
CA GLN A 298 35.81 13.23 18.98
C GLN A 298 35.52 11.75 19.30
N GLN A 299 34.44 11.20 18.79
CA GLN A 299 34.14 9.76 18.94
C GLN A 299 35.20 8.87 18.26
N LYS A 300 35.86 9.36 17.20
CA LYS A 300 36.99 8.70 16.57
C LYS A 300 38.32 8.80 17.41
N CYS A 301 38.44 9.81 18.25
CA CYS A 301 39.65 10.06 19.06
C CYS A 301 39.60 9.41 20.46
N MET A 302 38.43 9.00 20.95
CA MET A 302 38.32 8.32 22.26
C MET A 302 38.05 6.82 22.08
N PRO A 303 38.92 5.90 22.58
CA PRO A 303 38.58 4.51 22.73
C PRO A 303 37.47 4.41 23.79
N VAL A 304 36.38 3.67 23.45
CA VAL A 304 35.21 3.46 24.28
C VAL A 304 35.60 2.96 25.67
N GLN A 305 35.60 3.84 26.67
CA GLN A 305 35.56 3.46 28.07
C GLN A 305 34.09 3.45 28.50
N VAL A 306 33.54 2.26 28.64
CA VAL A 306 32.24 2.04 29.29
C VAL A 306 32.49 2.19 30.80
N GLU A 307 32.19 3.39 31.35
CA GLU A 307 32.16 3.56 32.79
C GLU A 307 30.91 2.91 33.38
N THR A 308 31.13 1.84 34.14
CA THR A 308 30.20 1.32 35.15
C THR A 308 29.99 2.35 36.27
N PRO A 309 28.78 2.53 36.81
CA PRO A 309 28.50 3.46 37.89
C PRO A 309 29.32 3.08 39.16
N ARG A 310 30.17 3.97 39.63
CA ARG A 310 30.83 3.84 40.91
C ARG A 310 29.81 3.89 42.05
N GLN A 311 29.73 2.78 42.81
CA GLN A 311 29.11 2.79 44.14
C GLN A 311 29.95 3.60 45.10
N LEU A 312 29.34 4.53 45.84
CA LEU A 312 29.91 5.26 46.98
C LEU A 312 30.23 4.31 48.14
N PRO A 313 31.32 4.56 48.89
CA PRO A 313 31.74 3.63 49.97
C PRO A 313 31.03 3.94 51.28
N GLY A 314 30.52 2.89 51.88
CA GLY A 314 29.95 2.92 53.24
C GLY A 314 30.27 1.66 54.00
N THR A 315 31.33 1.72 54.80
CA THR A 315 31.63 1.16 56.13
C THR A 315 31.51 -0.34 56.41
N MET A 316 32.67 -0.95 56.60
CA MET A 316 33.09 -1.98 57.56
C MET A 316 32.15 -3.14 58.02
N GLN A 317 32.54 -4.38 57.81
CA GLN A 317 33.19 -5.21 58.86
C GLN A 317 33.62 -6.60 58.35
N GLN A 318 34.81 -7.00 58.85
CA GLN A 318 35.55 -8.22 58.59
C GLN A 318 34.81 -9.52 58.96
N LYS A 319 35.06 -10.61 58.19
CA LYS A 319 35.50 -11.90 58.78
C LYS A 319 36.20 -12.75 57.71
N LYS A 320 37.40 -13.17 58.09
CA LYS A 320 38.29 -14.14 57.46
C LYS A 320 37.66 -15.55 57.40
N VAL A 321 37.93 -16.30 56.36
CA VAL A 321 38.41 -17.69 56.42
C VAL A 321 39.14 -18.00 55.11
N ASP A 322 40.25 -18.71 55.26
CA ASP A 322 41.41 -18.96 54.43
C ASP A 322 41.21 -19.99 53.30
N ASP A 323 42.09 -19.88 52.33
CA ASP A 323 42.76 -20.86 51.48
C ASP A 323 41.99 -21.72 50.47
N GLU A 324 42.22 -21.44 49.17
CA GLU A 324 43.03 -22.34 48.30
C GLU A 324 43.34 -21.64 46.95
N ALA A 325 44.61 -21.71 46.57
CA ALA A 325 45.18 -21.11 45.40
C ALA A 325 44.78 -21.82 44.13
N GLY A 326 44.30 -21.04 43.17
CA GLY A 326 44.19 -21.44 41.78
C GLY A 326 44.37 -20.24 40.87
N GLU A 327 45.47 -20.22 40.13
CA GLU A 327 45.85 -19.21 39.14
C GLU A 327 44.69 -18.94 38.16
N ILE A 328 44.12 -17.75 38.17
CA ILE A 328 43.23 -17.26 37.13
C ILE A 328 43.94 -16.16 36.35
N ARG A 329 44.39 -16.53 35.16
CA ARG A 329 44.87 -15.62 34.10
C ARG A 329 43.81 -14.57 33.82
N ASN A 330 44.15 -13.32 33.92
CA ASN A 330 43.40 -12.16 33.49
C ASN A 330 43.09 -12.22 31.97
N GLY A 331 41.98 -12.80 31.58
CA GLY A 331 41.41 -12.69 30.26
C GLY A 331 40.30 -11.66 30.27
N LYS A 332 40.51 -10.53 29.60
CA LYS A 332 39.48 -9.54 29.34
C LYS A 332 38.44 -10.16 28.38
N PHE A 333 37.34 -10.66 28.92
CA PHE A 333 36.21 -11.07 28.10
C PHE A 333 35.48 -9.82 27.61
N THR A 334 35.35 -9.67 26.29
CA THR A 334 34.49 -8.66 25.69
C THR A 334 33.02 -9.04 25.95
N LEU A 335 32.12 -8.06 26.15
CA LEU A 335 30.67 -8.24 26.31
C LEU A 335 30.08 -9.20 25.27
N GLN A 336 30.61 -9.23 24.04
CA GLN A 336 30.26 -10.19 22.99
C GLN A 336 30.56 -11.67 23.36
N GLN A 337 31.64 -11.94 24.09
CA GLN A 337 32.00 -13.29 24.49
C GLN A 337 31.15 -13.80 25.67
N LEU A 338 30.76 -12.90 26.59
CA LEU A 338 29.79 -13.22 27.66
C LEU A 338 28.41 -13.54 27.09
N PHE A 339 27.97 -12.85 26.05
CA PHE A 339 26.70 -13.14 25.37
C PHE A 339 26.75 -14.41 24.52
N GLN A 340 27.91 -14.78 23.96
CA GLN A 340 28.07 -16.05 23.25
C GLN A 340 28.09 -17.25 24.22
N GLN A 341 28.62 -17.09 25.42
CA GLN A 341 28.63 -18.16 26.44
C GLN A 341 27.23 -18.38 27.06
N SER A 342 26.41 -17.35 27.24
CA SER A 342 25.01 -17.51 27.66
C SER A 342 24.13 -18.21 26.61
N LYS A 343 24.52 -18.13 25.33
CA LYS A 343 23.82 -18.80 24.22
C LYS A 343 23.96 -20.32 24.21
N VAL A 344 25.01 -20.85 24.81
CA VAL A 344 25.28 -22.30 24.87
C VAL A 344 24.58 -22.99 26.02
N ILE A 345 24.13 -22.24 27.03
CA ILE A 345 23.48 -22.83 28.22
C ILE A 345 21.95 -22.91 28.11
N ASP A 346 21.33 -22.16 27.17
CA ASP A 346 19.86 -22.05 27.04
C ASP A 346 19.25 -22.89 25.87
N GLU A 347 20.02 -23.76 25.19
CA GLU A 347 19.47 -24.62 24.13
C GLU A 347 18.66 -25.84 24.65
N GLU A 348 18.59 -26.06 25.95
CA GLU A 348 17.87 -27.21 26.52
C GLU A 348 16.67 -26.87 27.41
N THR A 349 16.13 -25.65 27.42
CA THR A 349 14.95 -25.39 28.25
C THR A 349 13.76 -24.85 27.45
N ILE A 350 12.88 -25.79 27.15
CA ILE A 350 11.41 -25.61 27.01
C ILE A 350 10.98 -24.84 25.74
N TYR A 351 10.99 -25.57 24.61
CA TYR A 351 9.92 -25.41 23.62
C TYR A 351 8.56 -25.81 24.27
N ILE A 352 7.97 -24.88 25.00
CA ILE A 352 6.52 -24.95 25.19
C ILE A 352 5.95 -24.57 23.82
N GLY A 353 5.51 -25.59 23.09
CA GLY A 353 4.83 -25.50 21.82
C GLY A 353 3.56 -24.67 21.97
N MET A 354 3.66 -23.38 21.77
CA MET A 354 2.59 -22.58 21.22
C MET A 354 2.83 -22.54 19.72
N ASP A 355 2.15 -23.42 18.99
CA ASP A 355 1.90 -23.29 17.56
C ASP A 355 1.28 -21.93 17.30
N PHE A 356 2.12 -20.92 17.09
CA PHE A 356 1.70 -19.62 16.59
C PHE A 356 1.48 -19.73 15.08
N THR A 357 0.45 -20.48 14.69
CA THR A 357 -0.19 -20.23 13.41
C THR A 357 -0.47 -18.73 13.32
N CYS A 358 -0.23 -18.13 12.18
CA CYS A 358 -0.57 -16.72 11.92
C CYS A 358 -2.11 -16.57 11.96
N ASP A 359 -2.70 -16.60 13.16
CA ASP A 359 -4.13 -16.53 13.35
C ASP A 359 -4.59 -15.09 13.18
N PHE A 360 -5.22 -14.85 12.04
CA PHE A 360 -6.03 -13.66 11.86
C PHE A 360 -7.19 -13.67 12.87
N ALA A 361 -7.60 -12.49 13.30
CA ALA A 361 -8.68 -12.37 14.29
C ALA A 361 -10.00 -13.00 13.83
N ASN A 362 -10.25 -13.02 12.50
CA ASN A 362 -11.52 -13.45 11.94
C ASN A 362 -11.36 -14.62 10.95
N SER A 363 -12.47 -15.36 10.72
CA SER A 363 -12.60 -16.31 9.61
C SER A 363 -12.62 -15.58 8.25
N ARG A 364 -12.25 -16.27 7.17
CA ARG A 364 -12.24 -15.67 5.81
C ARG A 364 -13.59 -15.08 5.42
N LEU A 365 -14.69 -15.75 5.73
CA LEU A 365 -16.04 -15.27 5.43
C LEU A 365 -16.36 -13.99 6.20
N ARG A 366 -16.06 -13.93 7.49
CA ARG A 366 -16.28 -12.73 8.32
C ARG A 366 -15.44 -11.55 7.87
N GLU A 367 -14.15 -11.77 7.54
CA GLU A 367 -13.30 -10.75 6.93
C GLU A 367 -13.92 -10.20 5.64
N THR A 368 -14.35 -11.11 4.74
CA THR A 368 -14.97 -10.74 3.46
C THR A 368 -16.24 -9.91 3.67
N MET A 369 -17.12 -10.29 4.61
CA MET A 369 -18.33 -9.52 4.91
C MET A 369 -18.02 -8.11 5.44
N ILE A 370 -17.07 -7.99 6.36
CA ILE A 370 -16.66 -6.69 6.92
C ILE A 370 -16.08 -5.79 5.81
N LEU A 371 -15.21 -6.35 4.97
CA LEU A 371 -14.60 -5.62 3.87
C LEU A 371 -15.63 -5.23 2.81
N THR A 372 -16.55 -6.13 2.44
CA THR A 372 -17.66 -5.85 1.52
C THR A 372 -18.51 -4.69 2.03
N HIS A 373 -18.86 -4.67 3.32
CA HIS A 373 -19.60 -3.57 3.92
C HIS A 373 -18.82 -2.25 3.89
N ARG A 374 -17.50 -2.27 4.18
CA ARG A 374 -16.63 -1.09 4.12
C ARG A 374 -16.54 -0.53 2.70
N PHE A 375 -16.27 -1.37 1.71
CA PHE A 375 -16.16 -0.95 0.31
C PHE A 375 -17.49 -0.48 -0.26
N SER A 376 -18.59 -1.14 0.09
CA SER A 376 -19.93 -0.70 -0.30
C SER A 376 -20.20 0.75 0.17
N LYS A 377 -19.93 1.05 1.46
CA LYS A 377 -20.04 2.43 1.97
C LYS A 377 -19.15 3.41 1.22
N ASN A 378 -17.90 3.01 0.90
CA ASN A 378 -16.96 3.85 0.19
C ASN A 378 -17.46 4.18 -1.22
N ILE A 379 -17.91 3.18 -2.00
CA ILE A 379 -18.42 3.36 -3.36
C ILE A 379 -19.65 4.26 -3.38
N PHE A 380 -20.64 4.02 -2.52
CA PHE A 380 -21.84 4.86 -2.47
C PHE A 380 -21.57 6.32 -2.07
N ARG A 381 -20.46 6.56 -1.36
CA ARG A 381 -20.04 7.91 -0.97
C ARG A 381 -19.12 8.60 -1.98
N THR A 382 -18.54 7.85 -2.91
CA THR A 382 -17.69 8.40 -3.98
C THR A 382 -18.60 8.98 -5.07
N LYS A 383 -18.80 10.30 -5.02
CA LYS A 383 -19.69 11.01 -5.97
C LYS A 383 -19.25 10.84 -7.42
N GLU A 384 -17.94 10.90 -7.67
CA GLU A 384 -17.35 10.75 -9.00
C GLU A 384 -17.60 9.35 -9.57
N LEU A 385 -17.46 8.33 -8.75
CA LEU A 385 -17.68 6.96 -9.21
C LEU A 385 -19.15 6.60 -9.33
N PHE A 386 -19.97 6.95 -8.34
CA PHE A 386 -21.37 6.54 -8.31
C PHE A 386 -22.27 7.47 -9.14
N ALA A 387 -22.33 8.76 -8.79
CA ALA A 387 -23.25 9.68 -9.43
C ALA A 387 -22.83 10.02 -10.86
N CYS A 388 -21.55 10.38 -11.10
CA CYS A 388 -21.10 10.77 -12.43
C CYS A 388 -21.21 9.59 -13.41
N ARG A 389 -20.78 8.37 -13.02
CA ARG A 389 -20.93 7.21 -13.90
C ARG A 389 -22.37 6.81 -14.15
N THR A 390 -23.24 6.91 -13.15
CA THR A 390 -24.66 6.63 -13.30
C THR A 390 -25.30 7.59 -14.33
N ILE A 391 -25.02 8.88 -14.20
CA ILE A 391 -25.51 9.89 -15.15
C ILE A 391 -24.88 9.68 -16.54
N GLN A 392 -23.59 9.46 -16.62
CA GLN A 392 -22.86 9.19 -17.87
C GLN A 392 -23.47 8.01 -18.64
N MET A 393 -23.72 6.88 -17.96
CA MET A 393 -24.30 5.69 -18.61
C MET A 393 -25.73 5.92 -19.10
N LEU A 394 -26.55 6.60 -18.32
CA LEU A 394 -27.91 6.95 -18.73
C LEU A 394 -27.91 7.91 -19.93
N VAL A 395 -27.12 8.98 -19.87
CA VAL A 395 -27.03 9.98 -20.95
C VAL A 395 -26.46 9.32 -22.21
N SER A 396 -25.39 8.53 -22.09
CA SER A 396 -24.80 7.84 -23.25
C SER A 396 -25.77 6.84 -23.88
N GLY A 397 -26.54 6.09 -23.08
CA GLY A 397 -27.58 5.18 -23.59
C GLY A 397 -28.68 5.94 -24.36
N LEU A 398 -29.12 7.09 -23.87
CA LEU A 398 -30.08 7.96 -24.53
C LEU A 398 -29.51 8.57 -25.82
N VAL A 399 -28.30 9.11 -25.77
CA VAL A 399 -27.66 9.77 -26.94
C VAL A 399 -27.41 8.75 -28.05
N VAL A 400 -26.77 7.62 -27.75
CA VAL A 400 -26.51 6.58 -28.75
C VAL A 400 -27.82 6.00 -29.26
N GLY A 401 -28.78 5.71 -28.37
CA GLY A 401 -30.10 5.26 -28.76
C GLY A 401 -30.85 6.23 -29.65
N SER A 402 -30.72 7.54 -29.46
CA SER A 402 -31.35 8.57 -30.32
C SER A 402 -30.67 8.70 -31.68
N ILE A 403 -29.35 8.57 -31.77
CA ILE A 403 -28.59 8.60 -33.04
C ILE A 403 -28.98 7.45 -33.94
N PHE A 404 -29.09 6.24 -33.39
CA PHE A 404 -29.42 5.03 -34.08
C PHE A 404 -30.91 4.66 -33.92
N CYS A 405 -31.81 5.67 -33.85
CA CYS A 405 -33.21 5.44 -33.59
C CYS A 405 -33.92 4.71 -34.74
N ASN A 406 -34.55 3.61 -34.40
CA ASN A 406 -35.43 2.84 -35.31
C ASN A 406 -34.73 2.42 -36.62
N LEU A 407 -33.62 1.70 -36.49
CA LEU A 407 -32.82 1.20 -37.62
C LEU A 407 -33.68 0.32 -38.54
N LYS A 408 -33.54 0.49 -39.87
CA LYS A 408 -34.24 -0.28 -40.87
C LYS A 408 -33.81 -1.75 -40.84
N ASP A 409 -34.71 -2.62 -41.28
CA ASP A 409 -34.45 -4.06 -41.43
C ASP A 409 -34.04 -4.37 -42.90
N ASP A 410 -33.00 -3.63 -43.37
CA ASP A 410 -32.34 -3.81 -44.66
C ASP A 410 -30.85 -4.08 -44.49
N LEU A 411 -30.13 -4.27 -45.59
CA LEU A 411 -28.67 -4.54 -45.54
C LEU A 411 -27.91 -3.39 -44.95
N ASP A 412 -28.27 -2.14 -45.24
CA ASP A 412 -27.62 -0.94 -44.69
C ASP A 412 -27.84 -0.86 -43.17
N GLY A 413 -29.06 -1.14 -42.69
CA GLY A 413 -29.36 -1.19 -41.27
C GLY A 413 -28.65 -2.34 -40.53
N ALA A 414 -28.30 -3.43 -41.24
CA ALA A 414 -27.47 -4.48 -40.66
C ALA A 414 -26.02 -3.99 -40.42
N TYR A 415 -25.41 -3.27 -41.39
CA TYR A 415 -24.09 -2.67 -41.21
C TYR A 415 -24.08 -1.61 -40.11
N GLU A 416 -25.13 -0.80 -40.00
CA GLU A 416 -25.25 0.21 -38.92
C GLU A 416 -25.33 -0.48 -37.53
N ARG A 417 -26.03 -1.64 -37.40
CA ARG A 417 -26.05 -2.44 -36.14
C ARG A 417 -24.68 -2.98 -35.79
N VAL A 418 -23.93 -3.47 -36.77
CA VAL A 418 -22.53 -3.95 -36.56
C VAL A 418 -21.64 -2.82 -36.03
N GLY A 419 -21.72 -1.63 -36.67
CA GLY A 419 -21.00 -0.43 -36.22
C GLY A 419 -21.38 0.03 -34.80
N LEU A 420 -22.70 -0.01 -34.49
CA LEU A 420 -23.24 0.29 -33.18
C LEU A 420 -22.64 -0.63 -32.10
N PHE A 421 -22.60 -1.94 -32.33
CA PHE A 421 -22.07 -2.90 -31.37
C PHE A 421 -20.58 -2.73 -31.14
N ALA A 422 -19.79 -2.43 -32.19
CA ALA A 422 -18.37 -2.10 -32.07
C ALA A 422 -18.15 -0.83 -31.24
N PHE A 423 -18.99 0.22 -31.47
CA PHE A 423 -18.95 1.46 -30.69
C PHE A 423 -19.28 1.23 -29.21
N ILE A 424 -20.37 0.49 -28.90
CA ILE A 424 -20.77 0.16 -27.54
C ILE A 424 -19.63 -0.51 -26.79
N LEU A 425 -18.99 -1.51 -27.38
CA LEU A 425 -17.88 -2.24 -26.78
C LEU A 425 -16.71 -1.31 -26.47
N THR A 426 -16.31 -0.49 -27.43
CA THR A 426 -15.20 0.48 -27.26
C THR A 426 -15.52 1.47 -26.16
N PHE A 427 -16.72 2.03 -26.16
CA PHE A 427 -17.17 3.00 -25.15
C PHE A 427 -17.17 2.37 -23.73
N LEU A 428 -17.76 1.19 -23.55
CA LEU A 428 -17.85 0.56 -22.23
C LEU A 428 -16.51 0.10 -21.69
N LEU A 429 -15.63 -0.44 -22.54
CA LEU A 429 -14.28 -0.85 -22.11
C LEU A 429 -13.41 0.35 -21.74
N SER A 430 -13.42 1.42 -22.54
CA SER A 430 -12.62 2.62 -22.27
C SER A 430 -13.12 3.42 -21.07
N SER A 431 -14.43 3.54 -20.86
CA SER A 431 -15.01 4.27 -19.73
C SER A 431 -14.56 3.75 -18.36
N SER A 432 -14.17 2.47 -18.29
CA SER A 432 -13.74 1.84 -17.03
C SER A 432 -12.38 2.32 -16.52
N ILE A 433 -11.55 2.95 -17.37
CA ILE A 433 -10.23 3.49 -17.01
C ILE A 433 -10.34 4.59 -15.93
N GLU A 434 -11.46 5.32 -15.90
CA GLU A 434 -11.73 6.38 -14.92
C GLU A 434 -11.69 5.88 -13.45
N ALA A 435 -11.88 4.58 -13.22
CA ALA A 435 -11.79 4.00 -11.88
C ALA A 435 -10.35 3.73 -11.40
N LEU A 436 -9.35 3.85 -12.28
CA LEU A 436 -7.96 3.52 -11.97
C LEU A 436 -7.38 4.26 -10.75
N PRO A 437 -7.58 5.60 -10.56
CA PRO A 437 -7.04 6.30 -9.40
C PRO A 437 -7.60 5.77 -8.07
N ILE A 438 -8.87 5.35 -8.06
CA ILE A 438 -9.51 4.78 -6.87
C ILE A 438 -8.85 3.45 -6.49
N PHE A 439 -8.61 2.56 -7.46
CA PHE A 439 -7.93 1.29 -7.22
C PHE A 439 -6.46 1.46 -6.80
N LEU A 440 -5.77 2.49 -7.30
CA LEU A 440 -4.41 2.81 -6.86
C LEU A 440 -4.39 3.24 -5.40
N GLN A 441 -5.32 4.07 -4.97
CA GLN A 441 -5.47 4.50 -3.58
C GLN A 441 -5.85 3.32 -2.66
N GLU A 442 -6.81 2.50 -3.07
CA GLU A 442 -7.20 1.28 -2.32
C GLU A 442 -6.03 0.30 -2.17
N ARG A 443 -5.17 0.17 -3.19
CA ARG A 443 -3.97 -0.66 -3.14
C ARG A 443 -2.99 -0.20 -2.07
N GLU A 444 -2.76 1.10 -1.91
CA GLU A 444 -1.86 1.63 -0.88
C GLU A 444 -2.38 1.31 0.53
N ILE A 445 -3.68 1.49 0.75
CA ILE A 445 -4.34 1.14 2.01
C ILE A 445 -4.25 -0.36 2.27
N LEU A 446 -4.55 -1.20 1.26
CA LEU A 446 -4.42 -2.65 1.33
C LEU A 446 -3.02 -3.09 1.76
N MET A 447 -1.99 -2.53 1.11
CA MET A 447 -0.61 -2.89 1.42
C MET A 447 -0.20 -2.51 2.84
N LYS A 448 -0.72 -1.40 3.39
CA LYS A 448 -0.51 -1.00 4.79
C LYS A 448 -1.23 -1.96 5.73
N GLU A 449 -2.53 -2.17 5.56
CA GLU A 449 -3.37 -2.99 6.44
C GLU A 449 -2.94 -4.46 6.48
N THR A 450 -2.54 -5.03 5.32
CA THR A 450 -2.05 -6.41 5.25
C THR A 450 -0.64 -6.57 5.82
N SER A 451 0.21 -5.54 5.75
CA SER A 451 1.52 -5.55 6.41
C SER A 451 1.39 -5.62 7.94
N CYS A 452 0.35 -4.98 8.50
CA CYS A 452 0.00 -5.04 9.92
C CYS A 452 -0.79 -6.30 10.29
N GLY A 453 -1.10 -7.20 9.33
CA GLY A 453 -1.81 -8.45 9.61
C GLY A 453 -3.30 -8.31 9.91
N SER A 454 -3.95 -7.21 9.48
CA SER A 454 -5.37 -6.94 9.78
C SER A 454 -6.32 -7.94 9.13
N TYR A 455 -6.05 -8.38 7.90
CA TYR A 455 -6.83 -9.37 7.14
C TYR A 455 -6.02 -9.98 5.99
N ARG A 456 -6.59 -11.01 5.36
CA ARG A 456 -5.96 -11.74 4.23
C ARG A 456 -6.21 -11.03 2.91
N VAL A 457 -5.21 -11.05 2.00
CA VAL A 457 -5.34 -10.51 0.62
C VAL A 457 -6.46 -11.23 -0.15
N SER A 458 -6.71 -12.52 0.10
CA SER A 458 -7.80 -13.27 -0.52
C SER A 458 -9.17 -12.72 -0.15
N SER A 459 -9.38 -12.37 1.13
CA SER A 459 -10.63 -11.78 1.61
C SER A 459 -10.90 -10.41 0.97
N TYR A 460 -9.85 -9.61 0.75
CA TYR A 460 -9.94 -8.36 -0.01
C TYR A 460 -10.33 -8.59 -1.47
N ALA A 461 -9.66 -9.52 -2.17
CA ALA A 461 -9.93 -9.77 -3.59
C ALA A 461 -11.38 -10.22 -3.84
N ILE A 462 -11.91 -11.09 -2.97
CA ILE A 462 -13.30 -11.55 -3.02
C ILE A 462 -14.26 -10.39 -2.69
N ALA A 463 -14.01 -9.64 -1.63
CA ALA A 463 -14.87 -8.52 -1.22
C ALA A 463 -14.96 -7.44 -2.31
N ASN A 464 -13.81 -7.06 -2.91
CA ASN A 464 -13.77 -6.12 -4.03
C ASN A 464 -14.60 -6.64 -5.22
N GLY A 465 -14.46 -7.92 -5.58
CA GLY A 465 -15.29 -8.54 -6.64
C GLY A 465 -16.79 -8.44 -6.34
N LEU A 466 -17.20 -8.83 -5.14
CA LEU A 466 -18.62 -8.88 -4.75
C LEU A 466 -19.29 -7.50 -4.75
N VAL A 467 -18.58 -6.44 -4.32
CA VAL A 467 -19.14 -5.09 -4.24
C VAL A 467 -19.43 -4.50 -5.62
N TYR A 468 -18.55 -4.77 -6.60
CA TYR A 468 -18.74 -4.26 -7.96
C TYR A 468 -19.82 -5.00 -8.77
N LEU A 469 -20.22 -6.22 -8.40
CA LEU A 469 -21.28 -6.98 -9.12
C LEU A 469 -22.60 -6.21 -9.20
N PRO A 470 -23.25 -5.82 -8.07
CA PRO A 470 -24.53 -5.10 -8.13
C PRO A 470 -24.38 -3.69 -8.68
N PHE A 471 -23.26 -3.02 -8.40
CA PHE A 471 -23.02 -1.66 -8.90
C PHE A 471 -22.95 -1.63 -10.43
N LEU A 472 -22.19 -2.52 -11.06
CA LEU A 472 -22.08 -2.59 -12.52
C LEU A 472 -23.36 -3.10 -13.18
N LEU A 473 -24.17 -3.90 -12.48
CA LEU A 473 -25.50 -4.31 -12.98
C LEU A 473 -26.43 -3.10 -13.08
N ILE A 474 -26.45 -2.22 -12.10
CA ILE A 474 -27.24 -0.98 -12.16
C ILE A 474 -26.82 -0.13 -13.37
N LEU A 475 -25.51 0.04 -13.59
CA LEU A 475 -24.99 0.76 -14.75
C LEU A 475 -25.37 0.11 -16.08
N ALA A 476 -25.32 -1.22 -16.15
CA ALA A 476 -25.74 -1.98 -17.32
C ALA A 476 -27.22 -1.77 -17.64
N ILE A 477 -28.10 -1.78 -16.64
CA ILE A 477 -29.54 -1.53 -16.81
C ILE A 477 -29.79 -0.11 -17.34
N LEU A 478 -29.16 0.90 -16.72
CA LEU A 478 -29.34 2.30 -17.09
C LEU A 478 -28.88 2.61 -18.52
N PHE A 479 -27.84 1.93 -18.99
CA PHE A 479 -27.37 2.02 -20.37
C PHE A 479 -28.22 1.23 -21.35
N SER A 480 -28.53 -0.02 -21.02
CA SER A 480 -29.18 -0.97 -21.94
C SER A 480 -30.65 -0.65 -22.22
N VAL A 481 -31.42 -0.20 -21.19
CA VAL A 481 -32.85 0.04 -21.35
C VAL A 481 -33.14 1.12 -22.38
N PRO A 482 -32.62 2.35 -22.29
CA PRO A 482 -32.89 3.36 -23.29
C PRO A 482 -32.34 2.98 -24.68
N LEU A 483 -31.13 2.44 -24.72
CA LEU A 483 -30.48 2.06 -25.96
C LEU A 483 -31.29 1.01 -26.74
N TYR A 484 -31.64 -0.11 -26.09
CA TYR A 484 -32.27 -1.24 -26.71
C TYR A 484 -33.62 -0.90 -27.38
N TRP A 485 -34.46 -0.14 -26.68
CA TRP A 485 -35.78 0.23 -27.14
C TRP A 485 -35.76 1.38 -28.15
N LEU A 486 -34.88 2.35 -28.05
CA LEU A 486 -34.75 3.44 -29.01
C LEU A 486 -34.19 2.97 -30.35
N VAL A 487 -33.20 2.11 -30.34
CA VAL A 487 -32.59 1.53 -31.55
C VAL A 487 -33.55 0.59 -32.25
N GLY A 488 -34.49 -0.04 -31.54
CA GLY A 488 -35.42 -1.00 -32.08
C GLY A 488 -34.76 -2.36 -32.37
N LEU A 489 -33.85 -2.81 -31.50
CA LEU A 489 -33.24 -4.14 -31.59
C LEU A 489 -34.28 -5.23 -31.46
N HIS A 490 -33.90 -6.50 -31.63
CA HIS A 490 -34.82 -7.66 -31.69
C HIS A 490 -35.82 -7.67 -30.52
N ARG A 491 -37.13 -7.46 -30.80
CA ARG A 491 -38.19 -7.23 -29.79
C ARG A 491 -38.61 -8.51 -29.07
N ASN A 492 -37.67 -9.26 -28.52
CA ASN A 492 -37.90 -10.44 -27.70
C ASN A 492 -37.31 -10.17 -26.29
N PHE A 493 -38.08 -10.42 -25.23
CA PHE A 493 -37.65 -10.21 -23.86
C PHE A 493 -36.42 -11.06 -23.51
N MET A 494 -36.31 -12.28 -24.03
CA MET A 494 -35.11 -13.12 -23.82
C MET A 494 -33.87 -12.57 -24.54
N ALA A 495 -34.04 -11.97 -25.71
CA ALA A 495 -32.97 -11.29 -26.43
C ALA A 495 -32.50 -10.03 -25.66
N PHE A 496 -33.41 -9.26 -25.07
CA PHE A 496 -33.07 -8.13 -24.18
C PHE A 496 -32.31 -8.60 -22.94
N LEU A 497 -32.73 -9.66 -22.25
CA LEU A 497 -32.03 -10.19 -21.09
C LEU A 497 -30.61 -10.66 -21.45
N HIS A 498 -30.45 -11.29 -22.62
CA HIS A 498 -29.12 -11.71 -23.08
C HIS A 498 -28.24 -10.50 -23.42
N PHE A 499 -28.79 -9.48 -24.08
CA PHE A 499 -28.11 -8.21 -24.35
C PHE A 499 -27.66 -7.54 -23.04
N LEU A 500 -28.56 -7.43 -22.05
CA LEU A 500 -28.24 -6.88 -20.73
C LEU A 500 -27.14 -7.68 -20.02
N LEU A 501 -27.20 -9.02 -20.11
CA LEU A 501 -26.16 -9.89 -19.55
C LEU A 501 -24.80 -9.62 -20.20
N LEU A 502 -24.74 -9.47 -21.51
CA LEU A 502 -23.48 -9.15 -22.21
C LEU A 502 -22.95 -7.79 -21.80
N ILE A 503 -23.77 -6.73 -21.74
CA ILE A 503 -23.35 -5.40 -21.27
C ILE A 503 -22.80 -5.47 -19.86
N TRP A 504 -23.48 -6.20 -18.96
CA TRP A 504 -22.99 -6.38 -17.58
C TRP A 504 -21.65 -7.11 -17.52
N LEU A 505 -21.48 -8.17 -18.29
CA LEU A 505 -20.21 -8.90 -18.35
C LEU A 505 -19.08 -8.07 -18.95
N ILE A 506 -19.36 -7.23 -19.96
CA ILE A 506 -18.39 -6.31 -20.56
C ILE A 506 -17.90 -5.31 -19.50
N LEU A 507 -18.81 -4.66 -18.80
CA LEU A 507 -18.48 -3.72 -17.73
C LEU A 507 -17.66 -4.41 -16.62
N TYR A 508 -18.01 -5.63 -16.25
CA TYR A 508 -17.29 -6.38 -15.22
C TYR A 508 -15.92 -6.87 -15.71
N THR A 509 -15.79 -7.23 -16.99
CA THR A 509 -14.50 -7.56 -17.62
C THR A 509 -13.58 -6.34 -17.62
N ALA A 510 -14.08 -5.18 -18.07
CA ALA A 510 -13.36 -3.93 -18.08
C ALA A 510 -12.87 -3.53 -16.67
N ASN A 511 -13.75 -3.63 -15.68
CA ASN A 511 -13.39 -3.41 -14.27
C ASN A 511 -12.27 -4.37 -13.81
N SER A 512 -12.38 -5.66 -14.18
CA SER A 512 -11.38 -6.67 -13.79
C SER A 512 -10.02 -6.43 -14.41
N VAL A 513 -9.98 -5.95 -15.67
CA VAL A 513 -8.76 -5.52 -16.37
C VAL A 513 -8.12 -4.33 -15.64
N VAL A 514 -8.90 -3.29 -15.32
CA VAL A 514 -8.40 -2.10 -14.62
C VAL A 514 -7.85 -2.46 -13.23
N VAL A 515 -8.55 -3.33 -12.48
CA VAL A 515 -8.07 -3.84 -11.18
C VAL A 515 -6.77 -4.63 -11.33
N CYS A 516 -6.63 -5.44 -12.38
CA CYS A 516 -5.41 -6.20 -12.66
C CYS A 516 -4.22 -5.26 -12.94
N PHE A 517 -4.40 -4.30 -13.83
CA PHE A 517 -3.34 -3.34 -14.14
C PHE A 517 -3.05 -2.39 -12.98
N SER A 518 -4.03 -1.97 -12.18
CA SER A 518 -3.79 -1.19 -10.96
C SER A 518 -2.87 -1.89 -9.98
N ALA A 519 -2.85 -3.22 -9.97
CA ALA A 519 -1.92 -4.01 -9.15
C ALA A 519 -0.48 -3.97 -9.68
N LEU A 520 -0.27 -3.74 -11.00
CA LEU A 520 1.04 -3.75 -11.67
C LEU A 520 1.69 -2.37 -11.72
N VAL A 521 0.93 -1.36 -12.14
CA VAL A 521 1.48 -0.05 -12.50
C VAL A 521 1.87 0.78 -11.28
N PRO A 522 2.91 1.64 -11.38
CA PRO A 522 3.31 2.50 -10.26
C PRO A 522 2.35 3.65 -10.01
N ASN A 523 1.89 4.33 -11.05
CA ASN A 523 1.10 5.57 -11.00
C ASN A 523 0.02 5.61 -12.08
N PHE A 524 -0.88 6.61 -11.95
CA PHE A 524 -2.03 6.79 -12.82
C PHE A 524 -1.62 7.01 -14.30
N ILE A 525 -0.61 7.85 -14.57
CA ILE A 525 -0.19 8.21 -15.94
C ILE A 525 0.25 6.96 -16.72
N VAL A 526 1.16 6.18 -16.14
CA VAL A 526 1.63 4.93 -16.75
C VAL A 526 0.48 3.93 -16.90
N GLY A 527 -0.38 3.83 -15.87
CA GLY A 527 -1.53 2.92 -15.90
C GLY A 527 -2.51 3.24 -17.01
N ASN A 528 -2.87 4.51 -17.15
CA ASN A 528 -3.77 4.97 -18.21
C ASN A 528 -3.23 4.65 -19.61
N SER A 529 -1.94 4.95 -19.86
CA SER A 529 -1.30 4.69 -21.16
C SER A 529 -1.23 3.19 -21.49
N VAL A 530 -0.87 2.35 -20.51
CA VAL A 530 -0.80 0.89 -20.70
C VAL A 530 -2.18 0.29 -20.95
N ILE A 531 -3.18 0.66 -20.16
CA ILE A 531 -4.54 0.13 -20.32
C ILE A 531 -5.14 0.57 -21.65
N ALA A 532 -4.98 1.85 -22.04
CA ALA A 532 -5.45 2.36 -23.33
C ALA A 532 -4.79 1.64 -24.50
N GLY A 533 -3.48 1.40 -24.44
CA GLY A 533 -2.75 0.64 -25.45
C GLY A 533 -3.23 -0.81 -25.58
N VAL A 534 -3.49 -1.49 -24.46
CA VAL A 534 -4.01 -2.86 -24.45
C VAL A 534 -5.42 -2.92 -24.99
N ILE A 535 -6.32 -2.01 -24.61
CA ILE A 535 -7.69 -1.93 -25.13
C ILE A 535 -7.66 -1.65 -26.62
N GLY A 536 -6.85 -0.69 -27.09
CA GLY A 536 -6.69 -0.37 -28.51
C GLY A 536 -6.18 -1.56 -29.32
N SER A 537 -5.19 -2.30 -28.80
CA SER A 537 -4.70 -3.52 -29.45
C SER A 537 -5.79 -4.59 -29.56
N PHE A 538 -6.56 -4.84 -28.52
CA PHE A 538 -7.66 -5.80 -28.57
C PHE A 538 -8.79 -5.37 -29.51
N PHE A 539 -9.05 -4.06 -29.64
CA PHE A 539 -10.02 -3.54 -30.58
C PHE A 539 -9.61 -3.79 -32.03
N LEU A 540 -8.32 -3.61 -32.36
CA LEU A 540 -7.80 -3.88 -33.69
C LEU A 540 -8.00 -5.34 -34.11
N PHE A 541 -7.78 -6.30 -33.19
CA PHE A 541 -7.93 -7.73 -33.43
C PHE A 541 -9.33 -8.28 -33.08
N SER A 542 -10.34 -7.41 -32.96
CA SER A 542 -11.70 -7.80 -32.54
C SER A 542 -12.46 -8.65 -33.57
N GLY A 543 -12.09 -8.56 -34.83
CA GLY A 543 -12.84 -9.08 -35.95
C GLY A 543 -13.74 -8.04 -36.67
N TYR A 544 -13.83 -6.82 -36.11
CA TYR A 544 -14.56 -5.70 -36.69
C TYR A 544 -13.74 -4.94 -37.77
N PHE A 545 -12.47 -4.59 -37.44
CA PHE A 545 -11.61 -3.88 -38.40
C PHE A 545 -10.91 -4.81 -39.39
N ILE A 546 -10.42 -5.92 -38.90
CA ILE A 546 -9.66 -6.90 -39.68
C ILE A 546 -10.41 -8.23 -39.52
N SER A 547 -10.92 -8.78 -40.63
CA SER A 547 -11.60 -10.06 -40.63
C SER A 547 -10.60 -11.16 -40.22
N LYS A 548 -11.09 -12.23 -39.58
CA LYS A 548 -10.26 -13.34 -39.12
C LYS A 548 -9.36 -13.92 -40.22
N GLN A 549 -9.84 -13.90 -41.46
CA GLN A 549 -9.14 -14.48 -42.63
C GLN A 549 -7.95 -13.61 -43.07
N GLU A 550 -7.99 -12.33 -42.81
CA GLU A 550 -6.93 -11.37 -43.18
C GLU A 550 -5.86 -11.20 -42.12
N ILE A 551 -6.09 -11.70 -40.87
CA ILE A 551 -5.10 -11.62 -39.79
C ILE A 551 -3.93 -12.55 -40.11
N PRO A 552 -2.68 -12.05 -40.13
CA PRO A 552 -1.49 -12.89 -40.30
C PRO A 552 -1.41 -14.00 -39.24
N ASN A 553 -0.98 -15.21 -39.62
CA ASN A 553 -0.96 -16.39 -38.76
C ASN A 553 -0.20 -16.18 -37.43
N TYR A 554 0.83 -15.32 -37.44
CA TYR A 554 1.61 -15.01 -36.23
C TYR A 554 0.89 -14.05 -35.26
N TRP A 555 -0.19 -13.38 -35.70
CA TRP A 555 -1.03 -12.53 -34.84
C TRP A 555 -2.40 -13.17 -34.49
N ILE A 556 -2.74 -14.30 -35.05
CA ILE A 556 -4.06 -14.94 -34.85
C ILE A 556 -4.39 -15.22 -33.37
N PHE A 557 -3.35 -15.41 -32.52
CA PHE A 557 -3.56 -15.58 -31.10
C PHE A 557 -4.16 -14.34 -30.43
N MET A 558 -3.82 -13.11 -30.92
CA MET A 558 -4.38 -11.86 -30.40
C MET A 558 -5.89 -11.76 -30.65
N HIS A 559 -6.37 -12.29 -31.77
CA HIS A 559 -7.81 -12.36 -32.06
C HIS A 559 -8.54 -13.21 -31.00
N TYR A 560 -7.97 -14.38 -30.61
CA TYR A 560 -8.56 -15.21 -29.57
C TYR A 560 -8.38 -14.65 -28.15
N LEU A 561 -7.38 -13.82 -27.91
CA LEU A 561 -7.14 -13.15 -26.65
C LEU A 561 -7.95 -11.85 -26.51
N SER A 562 -8.48 -11.31 -27.61
CA SER A 562 -9.22 -10.06 -27.64
C SER A 562 -10.48 -10.12 -26.76
N LEU A 563 -10.61 -9.13 -25.87
CA LEU A 563 -11.77 -8.95 -25.01
C LEU A 563 -13.01 -8.46 -25.78
N PHE A 564 -12.82 -8.00 -27.04
CA PHE A 564 -13.89 -7.51 -27.89
C PHE A 564 -14.58 -8.64 -28.67
N LYS A 565 -13.84 -9.64 -29.09
CA LYS A 565 -14.31 -10.70 -29.98
C LYS A 565 -15.59 -11.38 -29.49
N TYR A 566 -15.55 -11.93 -28.29
CA TYR A 566 -16.64 -12.78 -27.78
C TYR A 566 -17.94 -12.01 -27.48
N PRO A 567 -17.86 -10.82 -26.83
CA PRO A 567 -19.04 -9.98 -26.66
C PRO A 567 -19.60 -9.47 -28.00
N PHE A 568 -18.72 -9.11 -28.96
CA PHE A 568 -19.12 -8.66 -30.29
C PHE A 568 -19.87 -9.75 -31.05
N GLU A 569 -19.31 -10.94 -31.16
CA GLU A 569 -19.97 -12.12 -31.70
C GLU A 569 -21.31 -12.43 -30.98
N GLY A 570 -21.32 -12.30 -29.64
CA GLY A 570 -22.52 -12.47 -28.82
C GLY A 570 -23.64 -11.48 -29.15
N PHE A 571 -23.32 -10.21 -29.43
CA PHE A 571 -24.31 -9.21 -29.88
C PHE A 571 -24.87 -9.54 -31.26
N LEU A 572 -24.00 -9.90 -32.20
CA LEU A 572 -24.40 -10.25 -33.57
C LEU A 572 -25.31 -11.47 -33.59
N ILE A 573 -24.95 -12.55 -32.88
CA ILE A 573 -25.76 -13.74 -32.76
C ILE A 573 -27.13 -13.40 -32.12
N ASN A 574 -27.14 -12.53 -31.09
CA ASN A 574 -28.38 -12.14 -30.40
C ASN A 574 -29.35 -11.36 -31.30
N GLU A 575 -28.85 -10.58 -32.27
CA GLU A 575 -29.66 -9.76 -33.16
C GLU A 575 -30.08 -10.52 -34.42
N PHE A 576 -29.16 -11.27 -35.04
CA PHE A 576 -29.36 -11.86 -36.37
C PHE A 576 -29.78 -13.33 -36.34
N SER A 577 -29.45 -14.10 -35.30
CA SER A 577 -29.89 -15.50 -35.20
C SER A 577 -31.38 -15.57 -34.87
N ASN A 578 -32.10 -16.47 -35.56
CA ASN A 578 -33.54 -16.72 -35.37
C ASN A 578 -34.44 -15.47 -35.52
N SER A 579 -33.98 -14.43 -36.21
CA SER A 579 -34.79 -13.22 -36.39
C SER A 579 -35.87 -13.41 -37.50
N GLY A 580 -35.70 -14.39 -38.37
CA GLY A 580 -36.57 -14.60 -39.54
C GLY A 580 -36.61 -13.39 -40.49
N LYS A 581 -35.73 -12.41 -40.26
CA LYS A 581 -35.66 -11.17 -41.01
C LYS A 581 -34.87 -11.38 -42.29
N CYS A 582 -35.49 -11.05 -43.41
CA CYS A 582 -34.82 -10.95 -44.68
C CYS A 582 -34.25 -9.54 -44.84
N LEU A 583 -32.96 -9.43 -45.13
CA LEU A 583 -32.23 -8.16 -45.23
C LEU A 583 -32.21 -7.64 -46.68
N GLU A 584 -32.35 -8.53 -47.67
CA GLU A 584 -32.38 -8.17 -49.08
C GLU A 584 -33.41 -9.03 -49.82
N TYR A 585 -34.30 -8.36 -50.54
CA TYR A 585 -35.32 -9.00 -51.35
C TYR A 585 -35.03 -8.80 -52.82
N MET A 586 -35.06 -9.88 -53.60
CA MET A 586 -34.98 -9.83 -55.07
C MET A 586 -36.10 -10.68 -55.66
N LEU A 587 -36.93 -10.09 -56.53
CA LEU A 587 -38.05 -10.75 -57.19
C LEU A 587 -39.01 -11.51 -56.25
N GLY A 588 -39.19 -11.02 -55.01
CA GLY A 588 -40.11 -11.65 -54.04
C GLY A 588 -39.50 -12.83 -53.23
N ALA A 589 -38.24 -13.19 -53.50
CA ALA A 589 -37.49 -14.17 -52.71
C ALA A 589 -36.47 -13.46 -51.82
N CYS A 590 -36.20 -14.02 -50.63
CA CYS A 590 -35.17 -13.54 -49.74
C CYS A 590 -33.80 -13.91 -50.32
N LEU A 591 -32.98 -12.91 -50.65
CA LEU A 591 -31.64 -13.11 -51.17
C LEU A 591 -30.62 -13.27 -50.07
N LYS A 592 -30.76 -12.48 -48.99
CA LYS A 592 -29.83 -12.49 -47.86
C LYS A 592 -30.59 -12.40 -46.54
N SER A 593 -30.43 -13.42 -45.72
CA SER A 593 -31.00 -13.49 -44.37
C SER A 593 -29.98 -13.02 -43.30
N GLY A 594 -30.43 -12.80 -42.08
CA GLY A 594 -29.52 -12.47 -40.96
C GLY A 594 -28.54 -13.61 -40.66
N GLU A 595 -28.92 -14.87 -40.95
CA GLU A 595 -28.02 -16.03 -40.76
C GLU A 595 -26.88 -16.03 -41.80
N ASP A 596 -27.18 -15.64 -43.08
CA ASP A 596 -26.18 -15.55 -44.12
C ASP A 596 -25.09 -14.50 -43.79
N VAL A 597 -25.47 -13.39 -43.12
CA VAL A 597 -24.49 -12.37 -42.64
C VAL A 597 -23.59 -12.96 -41.57
N LEU A 598 -24.11 -13.80 -40.68
CA LEU A 598 -23.28 -14.45 -39.64
C LEU A 598 -22.31 -15.47 -40.25
N GLU A 599 -22.72 -16.20 -41.30
CA GLU A 599 -21.89 -17.18 -42.00
C GLU A 599 -20.78 -16.49 -42.82
N GLU A 600 -21.09 -15.41 -43.54
CA GLU A 600 -20.07 -14.62 -44.28
C GLU A 600 -18.96 -14.07 -43.39
N GLU A 601 -19.29 -13.56 -42.19
CA GLU A 601 -18.35 -13.07 -41.22
C GLU A 601 -17.63 -14.19 -40.44
N GLY A 602 -18.03 -15.47 -40.69
CA GLY A 602 -17.43 -16.64 -40.06
C GLY A 602 -17.81 -16.83 -38.59
N TYR A 603 -18.92 -16.25 -38.15
CA TYR A 603 -19.49 -16.42 -36.82
C TYR A 603 -20.42 -17.63 -36.77
N GLY A 604 -20.24 -18.48 -35.77
CA GLY A 604 -21.09 -19.67 -35.59
C GLY A 604 -22.50 -19.31 -35.14
N GLY A 605 -23.53 -20.15 -35.52
CA GLY A 605 -24.91 -19.94 -35.12
C GLY A 605 -25.17 -20.04 -33.60
N GLU A 606 -26.46 -20.23 -33.23
CA GLU A 606 -26.97 -20.25 -31.83
C GLU A 606 -26.14 -21.08 -30.82
N SER A 607 -25.50 -22.15 -31.28
CA SER A 607 -24.64 -23.02 -30.45
C SER A 607 -23.48 -22.24 -29.77
N ASN A 608 -23.02 -21.15 -30.36
CA ASN A 608 -21.90 -20.36 -29.82
C ASN A 608 -22.35 -19.28 -28.81
N ARG A 609 -23.63 -18.99 -28.69
CA ARG A 609 -24.20 -17.95 -27.83
C ARG A 609 -23.74 -18.07 -26.36
N TRP A 610 -23.94 -19.23 -25.76
CA TRP A 610 -23.52 -19.48 -24.35
C TRP A 610 -22.02 -19.73 -24.20
N LYS A 611 -21.37 -20.21 -25.25
CA LYS A 611 -19.90 -20.36 -25.27
C LYS A 611 -19.23 -19.00 -25.14
N ASN A 612 -19.70 -17.98 -25.86
CA ASN A 612 -19.15 -16.61 -25.77
C ASN A 612 -19.33 -16.00 -24.39
N VAL A 613 -20.49 -16.21 -23.75
CA VAL A 613 -20.71 -15.83 -22.35
C VAL A 613 -19.72 -16.55 -21.42
N GLY A 614 -19.53 -17.86 -21.59
CA GLY A 614 -18.61 -18.67 -20.79
C GLY A 614 -17.16 -18.21 -20.92
N VAL A 615 -16.71 -17.88 -22.14
CA VAL A 615 -15.33 -17.36 -22.36
C VAL A 615 -15.16 -15.99 -21.73
N THR A 616 -16.16 -15.10 -21.82
CA THR A 616 -16.11 -13.77 -21.17
C THR A 616 -16.02 -13.91 -19.65
N VAL A 617 -16.77 -14.82 -19.05
CA VAL A 617 -16.66 -15.14 -17.60
C VAL A 617 -15.27 -15.69 -17.27
N CYS A 618 -14.71 -16.54 -18.12
CA CYS A 618 -13.36 -17.06 -17.93
C CYS A 618 -12.31 -15.91 -17.90
N PHE A 619 -12.39 -14.93 -18.80
CA PHE A 619 -11.52 -13.77 -18.78
C PHE A 619 -11.63 -12.98 -17.45
N ILE A 620 -12.84 -12.76 -16.96
CA ILE A 620 -13.07 -12.12 -15.69
C ILE A 620 -12.32 -12.85 -14.57
N LEU A 621 -12.48 -14.17 -14.49
CA LEU A 621 -11.84 -15.00 -13.46
C LEU A 621 -10.30 -14.97 -13.58
N VAL A 622 -9.77 -15.04 -14.80
CA VAL A 622 -8.33 -15.00 -15.07
C VAL A 622 -7.74 -13.65 -14.63
N TYR A 623 -8.32 -12.52 -15.05
CA TYR A 623 -7.82 -11.19 -14.65
C TYR A 623 -7.93 -10.97 -13.14
N ARG A 624 -9.01 -11.42 -12.48
CA ARG A 624 -9.15 -11.37 -11.02
C ARG A 624 -8.12 -12.24 -10.31
N PHE A 625 -7.84 -13.42 -10.82
CA PHE A 625 -6.82 -14.31 -10.26
C PHE A 625 -5.40 -13.72 -10.41
N ILE A 626 -5.07 -13.19 -11.59
CA ILE A 626 -3.78 -12.52 -11.84
C ILE A 626 -3.62 -11.33 -10.88
N SER A 627 -4.65 -10.49 -10.75
CA SER A 627 -4.66 -9.38 -9.80
C SER A 627 -4.39 -9.84 -8.36
N TYR A 628 -5.09 -10.90 -7.91
CA TYR A 628 -4.86 -11.50 -6.60
C TYR A 628 -3.42 -12.01 -6.42
N ALA A 629 -2.88 -12.71 -7.42
CA ALA A 629 -1.53 -13.25 -7.37
C ALA A 629 -0.48 -12.14 -7.23
N ILE A 630 -0.62 -11.07 -8.04
CA ILE A 630 0.26 -9.89 -7.99
C ILE A 630 0.18 -9.18 -6.65
N LEU A 631 -1.03 -8.91 -6.15
CA LEU A 631 -1.24 -8.26 -4.86
C LEU A 631 -0.68 -9.11 -3.72
N ARG A 632 -0.90 -10.43 -3.75
CA ARG A 632 -0.33 -11.37 -2.78
C ARG A 632 1.20 -11.35 -2.78
N TYR A 633 1.81 -11.35 -3.96
CA TYR A 633 3.26 -11.25 -4.11
C TYR A 633 3.81 -9.94 -3.54
N ARG A 634 3.23 -8.80 -3.90
CA ARG A 634 3.63 -7.47 -3.41
C ARG A 634 3.44 -7.33 -1.89
N CYS A 635 2.31 -7.79 -1.35
CA CYS A 635 2.05 -7.78 0.08
C CYS A 635 3.00 -8.73 0.84
N SER A 636 3.36 -9.89 0.24
CA SER A 636 4.34 -10.82 0.80
C SER A 636 5.73 -10.19 0.83
N GLN A 637 6.16 -9.53 -0.24
CA GLN A 637 7.48 -8.86 -0.28
C GLN A 637 7.59 -7.78 0.79
N ARG A 638 6.58 -6.91 0.96
CA ARG A 638 6.54 -5.93 2.06
C ARG A 638 6.53 -6.60 3.44
N ARG A 639 5.89 -7.76 3.57
CA ARG A 639 5.82 -8.49 4.82
C ARG A 639 7.16 -9.13 5.21
N PHE A 640 7.96 -9.56 4.24
CA PHE A 640 9.25 -10.24 4.45
C PHE A 640 10.47 -9.34 4.23
N GLY A 641 10.29 -8.05 3.95
CA GLY A 641 11.36 -7.07 3.87
C GLY A 641 12.29 -7.24 2.65
N LYS A 642 11.81 -7.84 1.56
CA LYS A 642 12.51 -7.81 0.28
C LYS A 642 12.05 -6.58 -0.50
N VAL A 643 12.88 -5.55 -0.53
CA VAL A 643 12.66 -4.39 -1.41
C VAL A 643 13.07 -4.80 -2.81
N THR A 644 12.11 -4.94 -3.70
CA THR A 644 12.36 -4.75 -5.13
C THR A 644 12.06 -3.29 -5.42
N ASN A 645 13.11 -2.53 -5.72
CA ASN A 645 12.97 -1.21 -6.32
C ASN A 645 12.28 -1.28 -7.68
#